data_b842df62bf9517d4ff4acc0d22d1751e
#
_entry.id   b842df62bf9517d4ff4acc0d22d1751e
#
_cell.length_a   1.000
_cell.length_b   1.000
_cell.length_c   1.000
_cell.angle_alpha   90.00
_cell.angle_beta   90.00
_cell.angle_gamma   90.00
#
_symmetry.space_group_name_H-M   'P 1'
#
loop_
_entity.id
_entity.type
_entity.pdbx_description
1 polymer ?
#
loop_
_entity_poly.entity_id
_entity_poly.type
_entity_poly.pdbx_seq_one_letter_code
_entity_poly.pdbx_strand_id
1 'polypeptide(L)'
;MTQGHRSTNFPEVWGGIECTINRTEQGYFDQLNFSGHYTRWESDIEKFASLGIKALRYPVLWERHQPQQNQAIDWRASTASLDKIRACGMVPIVGLLHHGSGPSNTNLLDPDFPEKLAAYATQVAEQFPWVEYYTPVNEPLTTARFSGLYGLWFPHHKKETSFVRMLLNQLNSVVLCMDAIRKVNPNAKLVQTEDLSKTYSTPLLRFQADFENERRWLTFDLLSGKVDKNLKMVRYMHPLGIRDADLQFFKRHPCPPDIMGLNYYLTSERFLDEKLENYPTHTHGGNEVQQYADVEAVRVMHDEPWGLKVLLKEAWSRFKIPLAMTECHLHCSREEQVRWLASCWKDLQELREESVDIRALTAWALLGSYGWEKLLTSPEMKYESGVFDVRSGEARETALAGLLRMAASSETIQHQFCNVPGWWAKENLFLPKATVATNHLLESVAGNVKPLLIIGKNGTLARAFAHICTERKIPHFCAGRKEVDILNNHGFDQLLRKLQPWAVINTAGYVDVDRAENETEECVALNTAAPVLLARLCNTHGIPFMTFSTDQVFDGTNINGYGEHDAPGPLNTYGKSKADQEEQVLAVHATACIIPTSAFFGPWDNYNFVHHVIESLKHGSMVEAVSDVYVSPTYVPDLVDACLNMLIDGEAGLFHFANQGIVSWAAFARQIARMGGYDTRLIKAISSQQTAWVAKRPKYAGLVSKKGTRMRI
;
A
#
# COMPACT_ATOMS: atom_id res chain seq x y z
N MET A 1 -23.79 -16.78 33.97
CA MET A 1 -23.95 -17.78 32.89
C MET A 1 -22.82 -17.56 31.90
N THR A 2 -21.79 -18.37 31.99
CA THR A 2 -20.63 -18.35 31.13
C THR A 2 -21.05 -18.87 29.77
N GLN A 3 -21.20 -17.97 28.77
CA GLN A 3 -21.30 -18.40 27.38
C GLN A 3 -19.94 -18.95 26.98
N GLY A 4 -19.86 -20.27 26.84
CA GLY A 4 -18.70 -20.94 26.28
C GLY A 4 -18.44 -20.41 24.86
N HIS A 5 -17.28 -19.80 24.67
CA HIS A 5 -16.77 -19.49 23.34
C HIS A 5 -16.73 -20.82 22.56
N ARG A 6 -17.64 -21.00 21.62
CA ARG A 6 -17.46 -21.98 20.54
C ARG A 6 -16.17 -21.58 19.83
N SER A 7 -15.16 -22.40 19.93
CA SER A 7 -13.93 -22.29 19.15
C SER A 7 -14.34 -22.31 17.67
N THR A 8 -14.45 -21.13 17.07
CA THR A 8 -14.54 -21.04 15.61
C THR A 8 -13.23 -21.57 15.06
N ASN A 9 -13.27 -22.45 14.03
CA ASN A 9 -12.05 -23.01 13.41
C ASN A 9 -11.19 -21.95 12.70
N PHE A 10 -11.62 -20.70 12.67
CA PHE A 10 -10.96 -19.60 11.94
C PHE A 10 -10.35 -18.59 12.91
N PRO A 11 -9.20 -17.97 12.55
CA PRO A 11 -8.68 -16.81 13.26
C PRO A 11 -9.68 -15.65 13.21
N GLU A 12 -9.64 -14.76 14.18
CA GLU A 12 -10.39 -13.50 14.10
C GLU A 12 -9.73 -12.57 13.07
N VAL A 13 -10.53 -11.70 12.46
CA VAL A 13 -10.03 -10.57 11.68
C VAL A 13 -9.97 -9.35 12.59
N TRP A 14 -8.78 -8.80 12.75
CA TRP A 14 -8.54 -7.53 13.42
C TRP A 14 -8.15 -6.46 12.41
N GLY A 15 -8.22 -5.21 12.82
CA GLY A 15 -7.74 -4.08 12.03
C GLY A 15 -6.77 -3.23 12.82
N GLY A 16 -5.99 -2.43 12.12
CA GLY A 16 -5.14 -1.44 12.74
C GLY A 16 -4.90 -0.25 11.81
N ILE A 17 -4.55 0.88 12.37
CA ILE A 17 -4.21 2.10 11.64
C ILE A 17 -2.75 2.46 11.91
N GLU A 18 -2.03 2.80 10.86
CA GLU A 18 -0.67 3.33 10.99
C GLU A 18 -0.74 4.67 11.72
N CYS A 19 -0.02 4.78 12.82
CA CYS A 19 -0.17 5.90 13.75
C CYS A 19 1.16 6.44 14.29
N THR A 20 2.27 6.07 13.68
CA THR A 20 3.60 6.55 14.08
C THR A 20 3.65 8.07 14.14
N ILE A 21 4.16 8.58 15.25
CA ILE A 21 4.57 9.99 15.40
C ILE A 21 6.09 10.01 15.48
N ASN A 22 6.76 10.26 14.35
CA ASN A 22 8.21 10.32 14.31
C ASN A 22 8.73 11.75 14.50
N ARG A 23 9.75 11.89 15.36
CA ARG A 23 10.44 13.16 15.58
C ARG A 23 11.56 13.31 14.55
N THR A 24 11.49 14.34 13.72
CA THR A 24 12.48 14.68 12.70
C THR A 24 13.07 16.05 12.96
N GLU A 25 14.14 16.43 12.26
CA GLU A 25 14.71 17.78 12.31
C GLU A 25 13.72 18.89 11.88
N GLN A 26 12.73 18.53 11.06
CA GLN A 26 11.70 19.45 10.53
C GLN A 26 10.43 19.50 11.40
N GLY A 27 10.39 18.76 12.52
CA GLY A 27 9.24 18.65 13.40
C GLY A 27 8.72 17.22 13.52
N TYR A 28 7.47 17.09 13.96
CA TYR A 28 6.83 15.78 14.11
C TYR A 28 6.12 15.37 12.84
N PHE A 29 6.37 14.15 12.43
CA PHE A 29 5.67 13.46 11.37
C PHE A 29 4.57 12.59 11.98
N ASP A 30 3.31 12.92 11.68
CA ASP A 30 2.15 12.25 12.26
C ASP A 30 1.32 11.57 11.16
N GLN A 31 1.32 10.25 11.13
CA GLN A 31 0.63 9.42 10.14
C GLN A 31 -0.89 9.67 10.09
N LEU A 32 -1.52 9.90 11.24
CA LEU A 32 -2.97 10.13 11.30
C LEU A 32 -3.37 11.48 10.72
N ASN A 33 -2.47 12.46 10.78
CA ASN A 33 -2.67 13.74 10.11
C ASN A 33 -2.61 13.58 8.59
N PHE A 34 -1.61 12.82 8.08
CA PHE A 34 -1.46 12.58 6.64
C PHE A 34 -2.58 11.72 6.05
N SER A 35 -3.02 10.70 6.77
CA SER A 35 -4.17 9.90 6.36
C SER A 35 -5.50 10.65 6.45
N GLY A 36 -5.54 11.81 7.12
CA GLY A 36 -6.74 12.60 7.37
C GLY A 36 -7.71 11.98 8.39
N HIS A 37 -7.25 10.99 9.16
CA HIS A 37 -8.08 10.28 10.13
C HIS A 37 -8.64 11.21 11.21
N TYR A 38 -7.88 12.20 11.67
CA TYR A 38 -8.37 13.15 12.69
C TYR A 38 -9.64 13.91 12.29
N THR A 39 -9.87 14.11 10.99
CA THR A 39 -11.06 14.80 10.47
C THR A 39 -12.19 13.83 10.08
N ARG A 40 -11.85 12.59 9.72
CA ARG A 40 -12.81 11.58 9.26
C ARG A 40 -13.02 10.42 10.24
N TRP A 41 -12.48 10.50 11.45
CA TRP A 41 -12.42 9.40 12.41
C TRP A 41 -13.76 8.65 12.57
N GLU A 42 -14.89 9.36 12.61
CA GLU A 42 -16.21 8.76 12.79
C GLU A 42 -16.60 7.88 11.60
N SER A 43 -16.53 8.41 10.40
CA SER A 43 -16.84 7.66 9.16
C SER A 43 -15.82 6.55 8.90
N ASP A 44 -14.55 6.76 9.24
CA ASP A 44 -13.51 5.74 9.11
C ASP A 44 -13.82 4.56 10.04
N ILE A 45 -14.18 4.79 11.32
CA ILE A 45 -14.54 3.73 12.28
C ILE A 45 -15.77 2.94 11.81
N GLU A 46 -16.79 3.61 11.24
CA GLU A 46 -17.94 2.93 10.65
C GLU A 46 -17.54 2.02 9.48
N LYS A 47 -16.68 2.49 8.62
CA LYS A 47 -16.13 1.69 7.52
C LYS A 47 -15.33 0.50 8.04
N PHE A 48 -14.50 0.67 9.07
CA PHE A 48 -13.76 -0.43 9.68
C PHE A 48 -14.73 -1.50 10.26
N ALA A 49 -15.77 -1.08 10.96
CA ALA A 49 -16.79 -1.99 11.49
C ALA A 49 -17.51 -2.76 10.38
N SER A 50 -17.77 -2.12 9.22
CA SER A 50 -18.42 -2.75 8.08
C SER A 50 -17.63 -3.91 7.47
N LEU A 51 -16.35 -4.03 7.78
CA LEU A 51 -15.51 -5.18 7.38
C LEU A 51 -15.75 -6.42 8.24
N GLY A 52 -16.49 -6.30 9.37
CA GLY A 52 -16.71 -7.39 10.31
C GLY A 52 -15.53 -7.68 11.25
N ILE A 53 -14.56 -6.75 11.35
CA ILE A 53 -13.41 -6.90 12.26
C ILE A 53 -13.86 -6.95 13.72
N LYS A 54 -13.17 -7.76 14.53
CA LYS A 54 -13.51 -7.98 15.95
C LYS A 54 -12.77 -7.05 16.88
N ALA A 55 -11.53 -6.73 16.59
CA ALA A 55 -10.73 -5.81 17.38
C ALA A 55 -10.01 -4.80 16.50
N LEU A 56 -9.76 -3.62 17.04
CA LEU A 56 -9.08 -2.53 16.36
C LEU A 56 -7.89 -2.05 17.18
N ARG A 57 -6.66 -2.19 16.64
CA ARG A 57 -5.48 -1.54 17.21
C ARG A 57 -5.62 -0.04 16.95
N TYR A 58 -5.85 0.69 18.04
CA TYR A 58 -6.18 2.12 17.99
C TYR A 58 -5.28 2.95 18.91
N PRO A 59 -4.74 4.08 18.43
CA PRO A 59 -3.79 4.88 19.18
C PRO A 59 -4.47 5.79 20.20
N VAL A 60 -3.89 5.79 21.41
CA VAL A 60 -4.05 6.82 22.41
C VAL A 60 -2.62 7.25 22.80
N LEU A 61 -1.96 7.91 21.86
CA LEU A 61 -0.51 8.13 21.90
C LEU A 61 -0.11 9.23 22.87
N TRP A 62 0.94 8.95 23.64
CA TRP A 62 1.48 9.86 24.64
C TRP A 62 1.91 11.20 24.04
N GLU A 63 2.64 11.19 22.93
CA GLU A 63 3.11 12.38 22.24
C GLU A 63 1.97 13.29 21.77
N ARG A 64 0.83 12.69 21.44
CA ARG A 64 -0.34 13.42 20.96
C ARG A 64 -1.12 14.06 22.08
N HIS A 65 -1.32 13.35 23.19
CA HIS A 65 -2.16 13.80 24.30
C HIS A 65 -1.43 14.70 25.29
N GLN A 66 -0.10 14.51 25.41
CA GLN A 66 0.73 15.27 26.33
C GLN A 66 2.05 15.67 25.66
N PRO A 67 2.03 16.50 24.60
CA PRO A 67 3.23 16.88 23.82
C PRO A 67 4.27 17.63 24.67
N GLN A 68 3.85 18.21 25.79
CA GLN A 68 4.71 18.87 26.77
C GLN A 68 4.44 18.32 28.17
N GLN A 69 5.48 18.28 29.01
CA GLN A 69 5.36 17.83 30.39
C GLN A 69 4.36 18.68 31.18
N ASN A 70 3.56 18.04 32.04
CA ASN A 70 2.56 18.67 32.91
C ASN A 70 1.41 19.39 32.19
N GLN A 71 1.26 19.19 30.88
CA GLN A 71 0.08 19.66 30.17
C GLN A 71 -1.14 18.83 30.55
N ALA A 72 -2.26 19.49 30.85
CA ALA A 72 -3.54 18.78 31.02
C ALA A 72 -3.95 18.08 29.73
N ILE A 73 -4.40 16.85 29.85
CA ILE A 73 -4.80 16.02 28.69
C ILE A 73 -6.24 16.34 28.29
N ASP A 74 -6.44 16.60 27.02
CA ASP A 74 -7.77 16.69 26.43
C ASP A 74 -8.22 15.32 25.91
N TRP A 75 -9.09 14.67 26.65
CA TRP A 75 -9.60 13.33 26.34
C TRP A 75 -10.77 13.30 25.34
N ARG A 76 -11.33 14.46 24.95
CA ARG A 76 -12.58 14.52 24.16
C ARG A 76 -12.52 13.70 22.88
N ALA A 77 -11.45 13.86 22.12
CA ALA A 77 -11.28 13.12 20.84
C ALA A 77 -11.16 11.62 21.07
N SER A 78 -10.29 11.18 21.99
CA SER A 78 -10.08 9.76 22.27
C SER A 78 -11.30 9.12 22.92
N THR A 79 -12.03 9.85 23.80
CA THR A 79 -13.30 9.37 24.35
C THR A 79 -14.31 9.12 23.22
N ALA A 80 -14.50 10.10 22.34
CA ALA A 80 -15.45 9.96 21.23
C ALA A 80 -15.09 8.79 20.31
N SER A 81 -13.79 8.64 19.96
CA SER A 81 -13.34 7.56 19.09
C SER A 81 -13.47 6.17 19.76
N LEU A 82 -13.03 6.02 21.00
CA LEU A 82 -13.12 4.74 21.71
C LEU A 82 -14.59 4.32 21.99
N ASP A 83 -15.45 5.27 22.35
CA ASP A 83 -16.88 5.01 22.51
C ASP A 83 -17.54 4.61 21.18
N LYS A 84 -17.14 5.24 20.07
CA LYS A 84 -17.61 4.85 18.72
C LYS A 84 -17.15 3.45 18.34
N ILE A 85 -15.88 3.09 18.59
CA ILE A 85 -15.35 1.75 18.36
C ILE A 85 -16.19 0.71 19.12
N ARG A 86 -16.45 0.96 20.41
CA ARG A 86 -17.27 0.11 21.26
C ARG A 86 -18.72 0.04 20.78
N ALA A 87 -19.32 1.16 20.41
CA ALA A 87 -20.68 1.23 19.89
C ALA A 87 -20.84 0.46 18.56
N CYS A 88 -19.79 0.41 17.74
CA CYS A 88 -19.71 -0.41 16.53
C CYS A 88 -19.44 -1.90 16.80
N GLY A 89 -19.34 -2.33 18.05
CA GLY A 89 -19.13 -3.73 18.43
C GLY A 89 -17.71 -4.24 18.29
N MET A 90 -16.74 -3.34 18.12
CA MET A 90 -15.31 -3.68 18.04
C MET A 90 -14.65 -3.52 19.42
N VAL A 91 -13.62 -4.34 19.68
CA VAL A 91 -12.79 -4.25 20.88
C VAL A 91 -11.55 -3.41 20.59
N PRO A 92 -11.31 -2.29 21.30
CA PRO A 92 -10.08 -1.53 21.11
C PRO A 92 -8.88 -2.25 21.75
N ILE A 93 -7.76 -2.30 21.01
CA ILE A 93 -6.43 -2.63 21.53
C ILE A 93 -5.68 -1.31 21.57
N VAL A 94 -5.54 -0.73 22.75
CA VAL A 94 -5.04 0.64 22.90
C VAL A 94 -3.52 0.67 22.88
N GLY A 95 -2.95 1.41 21.90
CA GLY A 95 -1.53 1.69 21.79
C GLY A 95 -1.15 3.01 22.45
N LEU A 96 -0.09 3.03 23.28
CA LEU A 96 0.35 4.24 23.98
C LEU A 96 1.59 4.87 23.35
N LEU A 97 2.46 4.06 22.74
CA LEU A 97 3.66 4.49 22.01
C LEU A 97 3.83 3.62 20.77
N HIS A 98 3.94 4.25 19.60
CA HIS A 98 4.11 3.54 18.32
C HIS A 98 5.31 4.14 17.56
N HIS A 99 6.47 3.49 17.66
CA HIS A 99 7.76 3.96 17.12
C HIS A 99 8.18 5.38 17.56
N GLY A 100 7.48 5.93 18.51
CA GLY A 100 7.75 7.26 19.05
C GLY A 100 8.86 7.25 20.09
N SER A 101 9.23 8.44 20.54
CA SER A 101 10.24 8.66 21.57
C SER A 101 9.72 9.46 22.76
N GLY A 102 8.40 9.52 22.88
CA GLY A 102 7.69 10.29 23.91
C GLY A 102 7.61 11.78 23.60
N PRO A 103 7.00 12.58 24.50
CA PRO A 103 6.91 14.04 24.42
C PRO A 103 8.26 14.73 24.23
N SER A 104 8.22 16.02 23.86
CA SER A 104 9.43 16.80 23.49
C SER A 104 10.50 16.85 24.57
N ASN A 105 10.14 16.72 25.84
CA ASN A 105 11.01 16.79 27.01
C ASN A 105 11.61 15.44 27.45
N THR A 106 11.41 14.38 26.67
CA THR A 106 11.96 13.06 26.97
C THR A 106 12.45 12.36 25.69
N ASN A 107 13.11 11.24 25.84
CA ASN A 107 13.53 10.34 24.77
C ASN A 107 13.79 8.93 25.32
N LEU A 108 14.02 7.97 24.46
CA LEU A 108 14.22 6.56 24.83
C LEU A 108 15.44 6.28 25.71
N LEU A 109 16.40 7.22 25.83
CA LEU A 109 17.55 7.13 26.73
C LEU A 109 17.31 7.81 28.09
N ASP A 110 16.21 8.55 28.25
CA ASP A 110 15.87 9.17 29.52
C ASP A 110 15.69 8.09 30.60
N PRO A 111 16.44 8.15 31.70
CA PRO A 111 16.30 7.16 32.78
C PRO A 111 14.90 7.11 33.39
N ASP A 112 14.16 8.22 33.39
CA ASP A 112 12.81 8.32 33.93
C ASP A 112 11.72 8.02 32.88
N PHE A 113 12.10 7.63 31.66
CA PHE A 113 11.15 7.32 30.60
C PHE A 113 10.13 6.25 31.01
N PRO A 114 10.52 5.15 31.67
CA PRO A 114 9.57 4.10 32.11
C PRO A 114 8.48 4.64 33.05
N GLU A 115 8.86 5.42 34.06
CA GLU A 115 7.95 5.98 35.05
C GLU A 115 7.05 7.05 34.46
N LYS A 116 7.57 7.87 33.54
CA LYS A 116 6.79 8.89 32.83
C LYS A 116 5.72 8.27 31.96
N LEU A 117 6.06 7.21 31.18
CA LEU A 117 5.08 6.52 30.36
C LEU A 117 4.06 5.76 31.21
N ALA A 118 4.47 5.16 32.34
CA ALA A 118 3.57 4.49 33.27
C ALA A 118 2.58 5.49 33.94
N ALA A 119 3.04 6.69 34.25
CA ALA A 119 2.16 7.75 34.76
C ALA A 119 1.10 8.17 33.72
N TYR A 120 1.48 8.25 32.44
CA TYR A 120 0.52 8.46 31.36
C TYR A 120 -0.44 7.27 31.21
N ALA A 121 0.05 6.04 31.26
CA ALA A 121 -0.75 4.83 31.18
C ALA A 121 -1.80 4.75 32.30
N THR A 122 -1.45 5.22 33.52
CA THR A 122 -2.39 5.34 34.63
C THR A 122 -3.57 6.26 34.27
N GLN A 123 -3.28 7.45 33.74
CA GLN A 123 -4.32 8.41 33.33
C GLN A 123 -5.22 7.86 32.21
N VAL A 124 -4.64 7.10 31.25
CA VAL A 124 -5.42 6.43 30.20
C VAL A 124 -6.34 5.36 30.81
N ALA A 125 -5.85 4.54 31.75
CA ALA A 125 -6.65 3.50 32.38
C ALA A 125 -7.77 4.10 33.25
N GLU A 126 -7.48 5.16 34.00
CA GLU A 126 -8.47 5.89 34.82
C GLU A 126 -9.57 6.52 33.95
N GLN A 127 -9.19 7.07 32.79
CA GLN A 127 -10.13 7.66 31.85
C GLN A 127 -10.99 6.60 31.14
N PHE A 128 -10.40 5.44 30.82
CA PHE A 128 -11.04 4.36 30.06
C PHE A 128 -10.98 3.01 30.82
N PRO A 129 -11.57 2.89 32.02
CA PRO A 129 -11.43 1.71 32.87
C PRO A 129 -12.05 0.43 32.27
N TRP A 130 -12.83 0.56 31.21
CA TRP A 130 -13.47 -0.55 30.49
C TRP A 130 -12.60 -1.15 29.38
N VAL A 131 -11.46 -0.52 29.03
CA VAL A 131 -10.53 -1.06 28.03
C VAL A 131 -9.79 -2.25 28.63
N GLU A 132 -9.79 -3.36 27.88
CA GLU A 132 -9.16 -4.60 28.35
C GLU A 132 -7.81 -4.87 27.66
N TYR A 133 -7.57 -4.41 26.44
CA TYR A 133 -6.37 -4.77 25.67
C TYR A 133 -5.47 -3.56 25.44
N TYR A 134 -4.17 -3.76 25.71
CA TYR A 134 -3.18 -2.70 25.61
C TYR A 134 -1.92 -3.18 24.90
N THR A 135 -1.33 -2.29 24.10
CA THR A 135 0.03 -2.37 23.57
C THR A 135 0.78 -1.12 24.06
N PRO A 136 1.38 -1.12 25.28
CA PRO A 136 2.04 0.07 25.80
C PRO A 136 3.15 0.60 24.90
N VAL A 137 3.94 -0.30 24.28
CA VAL A 137 5.00 0.05 23.34
C VAL A 137 4.95 -0.92 22.15
N ASN A 138 4.77 -0.40 20.95
CA ASN A 138 4.87 -1.17 19.71
C ASN A 138 6.34 -1.38 19.32
N GLU A 139 6.73 -2.61 19.03
CA GLU A 139 8.05 -3.03 18.52
C GLU A 139 9.24 -2.39 19.26
N PRO A 140 9.41 -2.63 20.57
CA PRO A 140 10.49 -2.01 21.33
C PRO A 140 11.88 -2.36 20.81
N LEU A 141 12.12 -3.59 20.32
CA LEU A 141 13.41 -4.02 19.77
C LEU A 141 13.70 -3.32 18.44
N THR A 142 12.73 -3.26 17.53
CA THR A 142 12.84 -2.58 16.24
C THR A 142 13.09 -1.09 16.45
N THR A 143 12.31 -0.44 17.31
CA THR A 143 12.46 0.98 17.63
C THR A 143 13.82 1.28 18.23
N ALA A 144 14.32 0.44 19.17
CA ALA A 144 15.63 0.60 19.76
C ALA A 144 16.76 0.40 18.73
N ARG A 145 16.63 -0.54 17.80
CA ARG A 145 17.60 -0.74 16.70
C ARG A 145 17.68 0.49 15.80
N PHE A 146 16.54 1.04 15.39
CA PHE A 146 16.49 2.16 14.47
C PHE A 146 16.94 3.47 15.13
N SER A 147 16.59 3.69 16.39
CA SER A 147 16.96 4.91 17.14
C SER A 147 18.36 4.87 17.75
N GLY A 148 18.81 3.69 18.20
CA GLY A 148 20.03 3.53 19.01
C GLY A 148 21.20 2.87 18.31
N LEU A 149 20.94 1.92 17.38
CA LEU A 149 21.97 1.15 16.69
C LEU A 149 22.25 1.68 15.28
N TYR A 150 21.20 1.98 14.51
CA TYR A 150 21.33 2.41 13.12
C TYR A 150 21.28 3.95 12.94
N GLY A 151 20.76 4.67 13.93
CA GLY A 151 20.66 6.12 13.92
C GLY A 151 19.68 6.69 12.91
N LEU A 152 18.70 5.88 12.49
CA LEU A 152 17.67 6.28 11.52
C LEU A 152 16.62 7.19 12.15
N TRP A 153 16.19 6.87 13.38
CA TRP A 153 15.18 7.63 14.12
C TRP A 153 15.78 8.39 15.32
N PHE A 154 15.04 9.36 15.79
CA PHE A 154 15.45 10.12 16.98
C PHE A 154 15.70 9.20 18.19
N PRO A 155 16.78 9.41 18.95
CA PRO A 155 17.74 10.51 18.92
C PRO A 155 18.99 10.26 18.03
N HIS A 156 18.92 9.44 17.01
CA HIS A 156 19.93 9.19 15.98
C HIS A 156 21.28 8.62 16.51
N HIS A 157 21.25 7.84 17.58
CA HIS A 157 22.42 7.16 18.08
C HIS A 157 22.85 5.99 17.22
N LYS A 158 24.16 5.73 17.16
CA LYS A 158 24.78 4.61 16.42
C LYS A 158 25.71 3.84 17.34
N LYS A 159 25.16 3.32 18.46
CA LYS A 159 25.94 2.62 19.50
C LYS A 159 25.14 1.47 20.09
N GLU A 160 25.78 0.29 20.25
CA GLU A 160 25.16 -0.86 20.91
C GLU A 160 24.72 -0.55 22.35
N THR A 161 25.50 0.25 23.07
CA THR A 161 25.14 0.69 24.43
C THR A 161 23.83 1.50 24.46
N SER A 162 23.61 2.36 23.47
CA SER A 162 22.36 3.13 23.33
C SER A 162 21.22 2.23 22.95
N PHE A 163 21.43 1.31 22.00
CA PHE A 163 20.45 0.33 21.59
C PHE A 163 19.91 -0.49 22.78
N VAL A 164 20.82 -1.11 23.54
CA VAL A 164 20.40 -1.95 24.66
C VAL A 164 19.73 -1.14 25.76
N ARG A 165 20.21 0.08 26.07
CA ARG A 165 19.57 0.95 27.05
C ARG A 165 18.15 1.38 26.62
N MET A 166 17.98 1.76 25.36
CA MET A 166 16.67 2.11 24.81
C MET A 166 15.69 0.92 24.85
N LEU A 167 16.17 -0.28 24.52
CA LEU A 167 15.36 -1.48 24.61
C LEU A 167 14.90 -1.72 26.05
N LEU A 168 15.82 -1.69 27.03
CA LEU A 168 15.48 -1.93 28.42
C LEU A 168 14.53 -0.87 28.98
N ASN A 169 14.72 0.41 28.64
CA ASN A 169 13.79 1.47 29.06
C ASN A 169 12.39 1.24 28.52
N GLN A 170 12.25 0.86 27.25
CA GLN A 170 10.95 0.55 26.65
C GLN A 170 10.30 -0.69 27.31
N LEU A 171 11.08 -1.75 27.58
CA LEU A 171 10.53 -2.94 28.21
C LEU A 171 10.18 -2.72 29.69
N ASN A 172 10.98 -1.93 30.42
CA ASN A 172 10.61 -1.48 31.78
C ASN A 172 9.30 -0.68 31.73
N SER A 173 9.14 0.17 30.70
CA SER A 173 7.88 0.89 30.51
C SER A 173 6.69 -0.04 30.32
N VAL A 174 6.84 -1.11 29.51
CA VAL A 174 5.77 -2.10 29.31
C VAL A 174 5.34 -2.71 30.66
N VAL A 175 6.33 -3.15 31.48
CA VAL A 175 6.06 -3.74 32.80
C VAL A 175 5.33 -2.74 33.71
N LEU A 176 5.88 -1.52 33.87
CA LEU A 176 5.33 -0.49 34.75
C LEU A 176 3.95 -0.01 34.29
N CYS A 177 3.74 0.13 32.97
CA CYS A 177 2.44 0.47 32.40
C CYS A 177 1.40 -0.59 32.72
N MET A 178 1.73 -1.87 32.49
CA MET A 178 0.77 -2.95 32.76
C MET A 178 0.46 -3.09 34.26
N ASP A 179 1.46 -2.90 35.14
CA ASP A 179 1.25 -2.86 36.57
C ASP A 179 0.31 -1.70 36.99
N ALA A 180 0.48 -0.53 36.39
CA ALA A 180 -0.37 0.63 36.64
C ALA A 180 -1.80 0.42 36.10
N ILE A 181 -1.92 -0.04 34.85
CA ILE A 181 -3.22 -0.34 34.22
C ILE A 181 -4.00 -1.39 34.98
N ARG A 182 -3.33 -2.49 35.41
CA ARG A 182 -3.96 -3.59 36.16
C ARG A 182 -4.42 -3.21 37.57
N LYS A 183 -3.90 -2.13 38.15
CA LYS A 183 -4.45 -1.56 39.40
C LYS A 183 -5.82 -0.92 39.18
N VAL A 184 -6.10 -0.39 37.99
CA VAL A 184 -7.39 0.20 37.62
C VAL A 184 -8.34 -0.89 37.07
N ASN A 185 -7.83 -1.68 36.10
CA ASN A 185 -8.56 -2.79 35.48
C ASN A 185 -7.77 -4.10 35.65
N PRO A 186 -8.06 -4.93 36.66
CA PRO A 186 -7.35 -6.19 36.90
C PRO A 186 -7.43 -7.21 35.73
N ASN A 187 -8.40 -7.05 34.84
CA ASN A 187 -8.60 -7.93 33.69
C ASN A 187 -7.80 -7.46 32.45
N ALA A 188 -7.04 -6.37 32.55
CA ALA A 188 -6.29 -5.82 31.43
C ALA A 188 -5.21 -6.80 30.91
N LYS A 189 -5.18 -6.97 29.62
CA LYS A 189 -4.33 -7.91 28.88
C LYS A 189 -3.29 -7.19 28.04
N LEU A 190 -2.08 -7.73 28.04
CA LEU A 190 -0.97 -7.27 27.23
C LEU A 190 -1.00 -7.96 25.87
N VAL A 191 -1.16 -7.19 24.81
CA VAL A 191 -0.87 -7.59 23.43
C VAL A 191 0.49 -6.98 23.07
N GLN A 192 1.58 -7.72 23.27
CA GLN A 192 2.91 -7.22 22.97
C GLN A 192 3.27 -7.52 21.52
N THR A 193 3.59 -6.50 20.76
CA THR A 193 3.94 -6.58 19.35
C THR A 193 5.45 -6.48 19.13
N GLU A 194 5.96 -7.23 18.16
CA GLU A 194 7.35 -7.16 17.70
C GLU A 194 7.48 -7.68 16.25
N ASP A 195 8.50 -7.18 15.51
CA ASP A 195 8.83 -7.68 14.18
C ASP A 195 9.25 -9.16 14.24
N LEU A 196 8.61 -10.00 13.45
CA LEU A 196 8.90 -11.42 13.35
C LEU A 196 10.03 -11.65 12.33
N SER A 197 11.21 -11.12 12.63
CA SER A 197 12.39 -11.25 11.79
C SER A 197 13.08 -12.61 11.91
N LYS A 198 13.84 -12.96 10.88
CA LYS A 198 14.82 -14.05 10.92
C LYS A 198 15.95 -13.75 9.94
N THR A 199 17.16 -14.10 10.34
CA THR A 199 18.36 -13.93 9.52
C THR A 199 18.93 -15.28 9.13
N TYR A 200 19.12 -15.48 7.85
CA TYR A 200 19.80 -16.61 7.24
C TYR A 200 21.15 -16.15 6.70
N SER A 201 22.04 -17.08 6.37
CA SER A 201 23.36 -16.70 5.87
C SER A 201 24.07 -17.84 5.15
N THR A 202 25.12 -17.49 4.43
CA THR A 202 26.16 -18.43 4.04
C THR A 202 26.82 -19.06 5.29
N PRO A 203 27.51 -20.20 5.15
CA PRO A 203 28.22 -20.81 6.28
C PRO A 203 29.23 -19.89 6.97
N LEU A 204 29.87 -18.99 6.23
CA LEU A 204 30.87 -18.05 6.77
C LEU A 204 30.23 -17.02 7.72
N LEU A 205 29.01 -16.60 7.45
CA LEU A 205 28.29 -15.58 8.23
C LEU A 205 27.31 -16.17 9.25
N ARG A 206 27.31 -17.49 9.45
CA ARG A 206 26.40 -18.16 10.38
C ARG A 206 26.46 -17.58 11.80
N PHE A 207 27.67 -17.21 12.28
CA PHE A 207 27.80 -16.61 13.60
C PHE A 207 27.01 -15.30 13.76
N GLN A 208 26.96 -14.49 12.70
CA GLN A 208 26.19 -13.24 12.67
C GLN A 208 24.68 -13.51 12.62
N ALA A 209 24.26 -14.42 11.75
CA ALA A 209 22.86 -14.83 11.67
C ALA A 209 22.37 -15.43 12.99
N ASP A 210 23.15 -16.32 13.63
CA ASP A 210 22.83 -16.91 14.93
C ASP A 210 22.76 -15.85 16.05
N PHE A 211 23.57 -14.80 15.97
CA PHE A 211 23.50 -13.68 16.91
C PHE A 211 22.18 -12.89 16.73
N GLU A 212 21.82 -12.57 15.50
CA GLU A 212 20.59 -11.82 15.20
C GLU A 212 19.34 -12.63 15.53
N ASN A 213 19.35 -13.92 15.26
CA ASN A 213 18.27 -14.83 15.58
C ASN A 213 18.06 -15.04 17.09
N GLU A 214 19.09 -14.91 17.92
CA GLU A 214 18.91 -14.84 19.37
C GLU A 214 18.40 -13.45 19.79
N ARG A 215 18.93 -12.36 19.19
CA ARG A 215 18.54 -10.99 19.50
C ARG A 215 17.06 -10.72 19.26
N ARG A 216 16.46 -11.28 18.19
CA ARG A 216 15.05 -11.06 17.84
C ARG A 216 14.06 -11.47 18.93
N TRP A 217 14.45 -12.33 19.86
CA TRP A 217 13.58 -12.78 20.95
C TRP A 217 13.69 -11.95 22.24
N LEU A 218 14.59 -10.95 22.30
CA LEU A 218 14.89 -10.20 23.51
C LEU A 218 13.64 -9.58 24.17
N THR A 219 12.74 -9.01 23.39
CA THR A 219 11.49 -8.43 23.90
C THR A 219 10.71 -9.48 24.71
N PHE A 220 10.46 -10.63 24.13
CA PHE A 220 9.61 -11.66 24.75
C PHE A 220 10.36 -12.43 25.85
N ASP A 221 11.66 -12.69 25.68
CA ASP A 221 12.47 -13.36 26.70
C ASP A 221 12.57 -12.52 27.97
N LEU A 222 12.85 -11.21 27.86
CA LEU A 222 12.94 -10.31 29.02
C LEU A 222 11.58 -10.15 29.71
N LEU A 223 10.52 -9.87 28.97
CA LEU A 223 9.17 -9.76 29.55
C LEU A 223 8.72 -11.06 30.20
N SER A 224 9.16 -12.22 29.70
CA SER A 224 8.90 -13.52 30.33
C SER A 224 9.83 -13.86 31.50
N GLY A 225 10.72 -12.95 31.91
CA GLY A 225 11.66 -13.14 33.01
C GLY A 225 12.82 -14.10 32.72
N LYS A 226 13.11 -14.39 31.43
CA LYS A 226 14.21 -15.26 30.98
C LYS A 226 15.53 -14.49 30.96
N VAL A 227 16.17 -14.37 32.13
CA VAL A 227 17.39 -13.55 32.33
C VAL A 227 18.55 -14.38 32.92
N ASP A 228 18.65 -15.66 32.58
CA ASP A 228 19.76 -16.52 33.04
C ASP A 228 21.10 -16.04 32.48
N LYS A 229 22.13 -15.98 33.34
CA LYS A 229 23.50 -15.55 32.99
C LYS A 229 24.16 -16.40 31.90
N ASN A 230 23.68 -17.61 31.68
CA ASN A 230 24.16 -18.49 30.61
C ASN A 230 23.59 -18.15 29.24
N LEU A 231 22.53 -17.35 29.16
CA LEU A 231 21.94 -16.93 27.88
C LEU A 231 22.92 -16.04 27.11
N LYS A 232 23.06 -16.30 25.81
CA LYS A 232 23.95 -15.57 24.90
C LYS A 232 23.68 -14.04 24.95
N MET A 233 22.41 -13.65 24.95
CA MET A 233 22.02 -12.23 24.96
C MET A 233 22.30 -11.56 26.32
N VAL A 234 22.17 -12.25 27.43
CA VAL A 234 22.53 -11.69 28.75
C VAL A 234 24.05 -11.42 28.80
N ARG A 235 24.89 -12.37 28.31
CA ARG A 235 26.33 -12.17 28.21
C ARG A 235 26.73 -11.04 27.24
N TYR A 236 25.97 -10.83 26.17
CA TYR A 236 26.16 -9.71 25.26
C TYR A 236 25.87 -8.35 25.90
N MET A 237 24.85 -8.25 26.74
CA MET A 237 24.43 -6.98 27.34
C MET A 237 25.35 -6.48 28.46
N HIS A 238 26.04 -7.39 29.20
CA HIS A 238 26.89 -7.00 30.32
C HIS A 238 28.04 -6.05 29.96
N PRO A 239 28.89 -6.33 28.93
CA PRO A 239 29.96 -5.41 28.53
C PRO A 239 29.45 -4.08 28.00
N LEU A 240 28.15 -4.00 27.62
CA LEU A 240 27.48 -2.77 27.18
C LEU A 240 26.94 -1.92 28.35
N GLY A 241 27.33 -2.25 29.59
CA GLY A 241 27.01 -1.49 30.79
C GLY A 241 25.64 -1.81 31.41
N ILE A 242 25.06 -2.94 31.04
CA ILE A 242 23.85 -3.48 31.69
C ILE A 242 24.25 -4.31 32.92
N ARG A 243 23.73 -3.88 34.05
CA ARG A 243 24.06 -4.53 35.37
C ARG A 243 23.09 -5.69 35.62
N ASP A 244 23.52 -6.62 36.48
CA ASP A 244 22.65 -7.69 36.97
C ASP A 244 21.34 -7.14 37.56
N ALA A 245 21.39 -6.01 38.25
CA ALA A 245 20.21 -5.37 38.84
C ALA A 245 19.15 -4.95 37.78
N ASP A 246 19.62 -4.46 36.63
CA ASP A 246 18.73 -4.04 35.51
C ASP A 246 17.99 -5.27 34.95
N LEU A 247 18.65 -6.42 34.85
CA LEU A 247 18.04 -7.67 34.36
C LEU A 247 17.19 -8.37 35.41
N GLN A 248 17.61 -8.30 36.71
CA GLN A 248 16.83 -8.87 37.82
C GLN A 248 15.48 -8.20 38.00
N PHE A 249 15.28 -6.98 37.47
CA PHE A 249 13.98 -6.33 37.43
C PHE A 249 12.95 -7.23 36.70
N PHE A 250 13.25 -7.71 35.50
CA PHE A 250 12.35 -8.56 34.73
C PHE A 250 12.09 -9.92 35.38
N LYS A 251 13.08 -10.47 36.08
CA LYS A 251 12.89 -11.72 36.83
C LYS A 251 11.95 -11.55 38.02
N ARG A 252 12.01 -10.39 38.68
CA ARG A 252 11.14 -10.07 39.83
C ARG A 252 9.74 -9.60 39.39
N HIS A 253 9.64 -9.00 38.23
CA HIS A 253 8.40 -8.45 37.68
C HIS A 253 8.16 -9.01 36.26
N PRO A 254 7.95 -10.33 36.13
CA PRO A 254 7.66 -10.91 34.83
C PRO A 254 6.31 -10.41 34.33
N CYS A 255 6.27 -9.98 33.09
CA CYS A 255 5.07 -9.50 32.42
C CYS A 255 4.95 -10.16 31.03
N PRO A 256 4.81 -11.50 30.95
CA PRO A 256 4.64 -12.17 29.67
C PRO A 256 3.35 -11.65 29.00
N PRO A 257 3.32 -11.51 27.69
CA PRO A 257 2.11 -11.07 27.00
C PRO A 257 1.00 -12.11 27.11
N ASP A 258 -0.24 -11.64 27.19
CA ASP A 258 -1.44 -12.49 27.10
C ASP A 258 -1.64 -12.95 25.65
N ILE A 259 -1.24 -12.11 24.68
CA ILE A 259 -1.18 -12.43 23.26
C ILE A 259 0.17 -11.91 22.72
N MET A 260 0.95 -12.79 22.11
CA MET A 260 2.15 -12.44 21.40
C MET A 260 1.77 -11.94 20.02
N GLY A 261 1.89 -10.64 19.81
CA GLY A 261 1.66 -9.96 18.53
C GLY A 261 2.92 -10.03 17.68
N LEU A 262 2.80 -10.53 16.47
CA LEU A 262 3.91 -10.70 15.55
C LEU A 262 3.62 -9.94 14.26
N ASN A 263 4.40 -8.90 14.02
CA ASN A 263 4.38 -8.11 12.80
C ASN A 263 5.26 -8.81 11.76
N TYR A 264 4.73 -9.10 10.59
CA TYR A 264 5.50 -9.81 9.58
C TYR A 264 5.36 -9.20 8.20
N TYR A 265 6.51 -8.94 7.61
CA TYR A 265 6.69 -8.43 6.27
C TYR A 265 7.64 -9.35 5.50
N LEU A 266 7.54 -9.41 4.18
CA LEU A 266 8.51 -10.18 3.37
C LEU A 266 9.96 -9.71 3.56
N THR A 267 10.14 -8.45 3.96
CA THR A 267 11.44 -7.85 4.27
C THR A 267 11.95 -8.17 5.67
N SER A 268 11.14 -8.76 6.54
CA SER A 268 11.54 -9.15 7.91
C SER A 268 12.53 -10.31 7.92
N GLU A 269 12.55 -11.14 6.87
CA GLU A 269 13.53 -12.22 6.73
C GLU A 269 14.70 -11.78 5.86
N ARG A 270 15.92 -11.92 6.39
CA ARG A 270 17.16 -11.44 5.77
C ARG A 270 18.11 -12.59 5.44
N PHE A 271 18.94 -12.38 4.44
CA PHE A 271 20.03 -13.30 4.06
C PHE A 271 21.34 -12.52 3.98
N LEU A 272 22.37 -13.02 4.66
CA LEU A 272 23.69 -12.43 4.68
C LEU A 272 24.65 -13.22 3.77
N ASP A 273 25.31 -12.52 2.85
CA ASP A 273 26.27 -13.11 1.91
C ASP A 273 27.55 -12.26 1.85
N GLU A 274 28.70 -12.89 2.02
CA GLU A 274 30.02 -12.25 1.91
C GLU A 274 30.40 -11.87 0.46
N LYS A 275 29.69 -12.39 -0.55
CA LYS A 275 29.97 -12.15 -1.96
C LYS A 275 29.27 -10.87 -2.46
N LEU A 276 29.81 -9.73 -2.07
CA LEU A 276 29.25 -8.41 -2.37
C LEU A 276 29.00 -8.18 -3.86
N GLU A 277 29.84 -8.75 -4.73
CA GLU A 277 29.75 -8.60 -6.19
C GLU A 277 28.46 -9.16 -6.80
N ASN A 278 27.74 -10.01 -6.07
CA ASN A 278 26.48 -10.58 -6.53
C ASN A 278 25.29 -9.64 -6.30
N TYR A 279 25.47 -8.57 -5.53
CA TYR A 279 24.37 -7.76 -5.03
C TYR A 279 24.54 -6.25 -5.33
N PRO A 280 23.44 -5.50 -5.45
CA PRO A 280 23.48 -4.05 -5.59
C PRO A 280 24.17 -3.37 -4.41
N THR A 281 24.90 -2.30 -4.65
CA THR A 281 25.69 -1.59 -3.62
C THR A 281 24.89 -1.06 -2.44
N HIS A 282 23.60 -0.76 -2.61
CA HIS A 282 22.74 -0.30 -1.53
C HIS A 282 22.41 -1.40 -0.50
N THR A 283 22.66 -2.67 -0.81
CA THR A 283 22.52 -3.79 0.13
C THR A 283 23.82 -4.10 0.87
N HIS A 284 24.93 -3.44 0.50
CA HIS A 284 26.23 -3.69 1.12
C HIS A 284 26.27 -3.03 2.50
N GLY A 285 26.68 -3.82 3.47
CA GLY A 285 26.84 -3.45 4.87
C GLY A 285 27.95 -4.24 5.51
N GLY A 286 27.79 -4.54 6.78
CA GLY A 286 28.76 -5.33 7.52
C GLY A 286 28.65 -5.11 9.01
N ASN A 287 29.58 -5.76 9.71
CA ASN A 287 29.86 -5.55 11.12
C ASN A 287 31.33 -5.12 11.27
N GLU A 288 31.81 -4.94 12.51
CA GLU A 288 33.21 -4.57 12.77
C GLU A 288 34.24 -5.62 12.31
N VAL A 289 33.79 -6.85 12.02
CA VAL A 289 34.65 -7.97 11.64
C VAL A 289 34.79 -8.12 10.13
N GLN A 290 33.68 -7.97 9.40
CA GLN A 290 33.68 -8.18 7.95
C GLN A 290 32.50 -7.48 7.26
N GLN A 291 32.64 -7.28 5.93
CA GLN A 291 31.59 -6.77 5.07
C GLN A 291 30.77 -7.91 4.48
N TYR A 292 29.49 -7.67 4.28
CA TYR A 292 28.56 -8.60 3.65
C TYR A 292 27.37 -7.83 3.03
N ALA A 293 26.70 -8.44 2.06
CA ALA A 293 25.40 -7.97 1.60
C ALA A 293 24.31 -8.48 2.56
N ASP A 294 23.36 -7.62 2.89
CA ASP A 294 22.15 -7.90 3.67
C ASP A 294 20.95 -7.71 2.76
N VAL A 295 20.34 -8.82 2.31
CA VAL A 295 19.27 -8.83 1.35
C VAL A 295 18.02 -9.52 1.89
N GLU A 296 16.86 -9.25 1.29
CA GLU A 296 15.64 -9.98 1.66
C GLU A 296 15.78 -11.47 1.28
N ALA A 297 15.57 -12.34 2.27
CA ALA A 297 15.71 -13.79 2.12
C ALA A 297 14.86 -14.35 0.98
N VAL A 298 13.64 -13.84 0.83
CA VAL A 298 12.69 -14.19 -0.24
C VAL A 298 13.27 -14.08 -1.65
N ARG A 299 14.31 -13.26 -1.85
CA ARG A 299 14.93 -13.02 -3.16
C ARG A 299 16.04 -14.01 -3.51
N VAL A 300 16.56 -14.73 -2.52
CA VAL A 300 17.78 -15.52 -2.69
C VAL A 300 17.69 -16.95 -2.14
N MET A 301 16.71 -17.25 -1.29
CA MET A 301 16.55 -18.57 -0.69
C MET A 301 15.58 -19.44 -1.50
N HIS A 302 16.00 -20.68 -1.77
CA HIS A 302 15.22 -21.66 -2.53
C HIS A 302 15.02 -22.99 -1.78
N ASP A 303 15.98 -23.40 -0.96
CA ASP A 303 16.08 -24.78 -0.45
C ASP A 303 15.71 -24.93 1.04
N GLU A 304 15.70 -23.86 1.83
CA GLU A 304 15.35 -23.92 3.25
C GLU A 304 13.92 -23.41 3.50
N PRO A 305 13.20 -23.98 4.47
CA PRO A 305 11.87 -23.49 4.82
C PRO A 305 11.96 -22.10 5.44
N TRP A 306 11.26 -21.14 4.85
CA TRP A 306 11.12 -19.76 5.28
C TRP A 306 9.66 -19.33 5.23
N GLY A 307 9.36 -18.13 5.69
CA GLY A 307 8.04 -17.52 5.61
C GLY A 307 7.24 -17.60 6.90
N LEU A 308 6.10 -16.92 6.88
CA LEU A 308 5.24 -16.68 8.04
C LEU A 308 4.93 -17.95 8.84
N LYS A 309 4.50 -19.01 8.16
CA LYS A 309 4.11 -20.28 8.81
C LYS A 309 5.25 -20.90 9.63
N VAL A 310 6.48 -20.87 9.09
CA VAL A 310 7.67 -21.41 9.75
C VAL A 310 7.98 -20.60 11.01
N LEU A 311 7.96 -19.28 10.89
CA LEU A 311 8.33 -18.38 12.00
C LEU A 311 7.30 -18.39 13.12
N LEU A 312 6.01 -18.49 12.81
CA LEU A 312 4.97 -18.63 13.82
C LEU A 312 5.06 -19.97 14.57
N LYS A 313 5.46 -21.06 13.90
CA LYS A 313 5.74 -22.33 14.56
C LYS A 313 6.95 -22.24 15.52
N GLU A 314 7.99 -21.52 15.14
CA GLU A 314 9.14 -21.26 16.01
C GLU A 314 8.71 -20.48 17.27
N ALA A 315 7.94 -19.40 17.10
CA ALA A 315 7.42 -18.59 18.20
C ALA A 315 6.56 -19.42 19.15
N TRP A 316 5.59 -20.18 18.60
CA TRP A 316 4.74 -21.08 19.38
C TRP A 316 5.52 -22.16 20.12
N SER A 317 6.51 -22.74 19.45
CA SER A 317 7.35 -23.79 20.09
C SER A 317 8.15 -23.25 21.26
N ARG A 318 8.65 -22.00 21.16
CA ARG A 318 9.49 -21.35 22.17
C ARG A 318 8.73 -20.85 23.37
N PHE A 319 7.51 -20.28 23.18
CA PHE A 319 6.82 -19.53 24.22
C PHE A 319 5.50 -20.17 24.69
N LYS A 320 4.76 -20.87 23.84
CA LYS A 320 3.45 -21.44 24.12
C LYS A 320 2.41 -20.38 24.58
N ILE A 321 2.57 -19.15 24.10
CA ILE A 321 1.64 -18.03 24.31
C ILE A 321 0.76 -17.92 23.08
N PRO A 322 -0.54 -17.59 23.20
CA PRO A 322 -1.40 -17.34 22.04
C PRO A 322 -0.79 -16.30 21.09
N LEU A 323 -0.84 -16.55 19.79
CA LEU A 323 -0.23 -15.73 18.75
C LEU A 323 -1.29 -14.93 17.99
N ALA A 324 -0.94 -13.73 17.55
CA ALA A 324 -1.68 -12.98 16.55
C ALA A 324 -0.69 -12.40 15.52
N MET A 325 -1.01 -12.48 14.23
CA MET A 325 -0.35 -11.65 13.24
C MET A 325 -0.90 -10.23 13.38
N THR A 326 -0.10 -9.34 13.97
CA THR A 326 -0.58 -8.00 14.36
C THR A 326 -0.33 -6.93 13.31
N GLU A 327 0.41 -7.24 12.24
CA GLU A 327 0.53 -6.41 11.05
C GLU A 327 0.68 -7.29 9.81
N CYS A 328 -0.31 -7.25 8.92
CA CYS A 328 -0.31 -7.93 7.63
C CYS A 328 -0.39 -6.89 6.51
N HIS A 329 0.75 -6.58 5.90
CA HIS A 329 0.85 -5.61 4.80
C HIS A 329 1.88 -6.07 3.76
N LEU A 330 1.68 -5.61 2.53
CA LEU A 330 2.66 -5.68 1.45
C LEU A 330 2.57 -4.41 0.60
N HIS A 331 3.65 -3.62 0.59
CA HIS A 331 3.79 -2.50 -0.35
C HIS A 331 4.08 -3.01 -1.75
N CYS A 332 3.05 -3.19 -2.54
CA CYS A 332 3.14 -3.70 -3.91
C CYS A 332 1.88 -3.32 -4.71
N SER A 333 1.79 -3.83 -5.95
CA SER A 333 0.60 -3.72 -6.77
C SER A 333 -0.62 -4.41 -6.12
N ARG A 334 -1.83 -4.01 -6.52
CA ARG A 334 -3.06 -4.45 -5.88
C ARG A 334 -3.26 -5.97 -5.90
N GLU A 335 -2.96 -6.62 -7.02
CA GLU A 335 -3.06 -8.07 -7.13
C GLU A 335 -2.08 -8.79 -6.20
N GLU A 336 -0.89 -8.24 -5.98
CA GLU A 336 0.08 -8.81 -5.04
C GLU A 336 -0.38 -8.63 -3.58
N GLN A 337 -1.02 -7.50 -3.25
CA GLN A 337 -1.65 -7.32 -1.93
C GLN A 337 -2.77 -8.32 -1.68
N VAL A 338 -3.61 -8.59 -2.70
CA VAL A 338 -4.64 -9.64 -2.64
C VAL A 338 -4.03 -11.02 -2.39
N ARG A 339 -3.00 -11.37 -3.15
CA ARG A 339 -2.27 -12.65 -3.00
C ARG A 339 -1.65 -12.79 -1.61
N TRP A 340 -1.06 -11.69 -1.11
CA TRP A 340 -0.42 -11.67 0.20
C TRP A 340 -1.41 -11.90 1.33
N LEU A 341 -2.49 -11.15 1.37
CA LEU A 341 -3.53 -11.32 2.39
C LEU A 341 -4.12 -12.73 2.36
N ALA A 342 -4.41 -13.27 1.16
CA ALA A 342 -4.93 -14.61 1.01
C ALA A 342 -3.93 -15.69 1.44
N SER A 343 -2.65 -15.52 1.13
CA SER A 343 -1.57 -16.43 1.56
C SER A 343 -1.41 -16.43 3.08
N CYS A 344 -1.33 -15.25 3.69
CA CYS A 344 -1.23 -15.14 5.14
C CYS A 344 -2.45 -15.75 5.85
N TRP A 345 -3.65 -15.47 5.36
CA TRP A 345 -4.87 -16.05 5.93
C TRP A 345 -4.86 -17.58 5.89
N LYS A 346 -4.48 -18.16 4.76
CA LYS A 346 -4.34 -19.60 4.58
C LYS A 346 -3.31 -20.19 5.56
N ASP A 347 -2.13 -19.58 5.67
CA ASP A 347 -1.09 -20.02 6.60
C ASP A 347 -1.58 -20.06 8.05
N LEU A 348 -2.34 -19.04 8.47
CA LEU A 348 -2.89 -18.97 9.83
C LEU A 348 -3.98 -20.03 10.07
N GLN A 349 -4.81 -20.34 9.07
CA GLN A 349 -5.79 -21.41 9.16
C GLN A 349 -5.12 -22.79 9.29
N GLU A 350 -4.14 -23.09 8.45
CA GLU A 350 -3.37 -24.31 8.52
C GLU A 350 -2.65 -24.49 9.87
N LEU A 351 -2.10 -23.40 10.43
CA LEU A 351 -1.48 -23.43 11.76
C LEU A 351 -2.48 -23.77 12.89
N ARG A 352 -3.71 -23.27 12.79
CA ARG A 352 -4.76 -23.65 13.75
C ARG A 352 -5.14 -25.13 13.63
N GLU A 353 -5.22 -25.66 12.42
CA GLU A 353 -5.43 -27.11 12.17
C GLU A 353 -4.30 -27.92 12.80
N GLU A 354 -3.08 -27.41 12.81
CA GLU A 354 -1.92 -28.00 13.48
C GLU A 354 -1.87 -27.72 15.01
N SER A 355 -2.96 -27.21 15.59
CA SER A 355 -3.10 -26.91 17.03
C SER A 355 -2.19 -25.79 17.56
N VAL A 356 -1.77 -24.88 16.71
CA VAL A 356 -1.14 -23.61 17.13
C VAL A 356 -2.25 -22.64 17.52
N ASP A 357 -2.17 -22.03 18.71
CA ASP A 357 -3.17 -21.05 19.16
C ASP A 357 -3.00 -19.70 18.45
N ILE A 358 -3.50 -19.62 17.22
CA ILE A 358 -3.54 -18.39 16.42
C ILE A 358 -4.86 -17.67 16.71
N ARG A 359 -4.79 -16.45 17.24
CA ARG A 359 -5.96 -15.64 17.61
C ARG A 359 -6.50 -14.84 16.44
N ALA A 360 -5.64 -14.14 15.68
CA ALA A 360 -6.10 -13.20 14.68
C ALA A 360 -5.09 -12.97 13.54
N LEU A 361 -5.63 -12.44 12.44
CA LEU A 361 -4.91 -11.68 11.44
C LEU A 361 -5.35 -10.22 11.53
N THR A 362 -4.40 -9.30 11.66
CA THR A 362 -4.66 -7.86 11.64
C THR A 362 -4.35 -7.27 10.27
N ALA A 363 -5.36 -6.74 9.61
CA ALA A 363 -5.16 -5.94 8.41
C ALA A 363 -4.40 -4.65 8.76
N TRP A 364 -3.22 -4.49 8.20
CA TRP A 364 -2.34 -3.34 8.40
C TRP A 364 -1.99 -2.69 7.05
N ALA A 365 -2.09 -1.37 6.90
CA ALA A 365 -2.90 -0.53 7.77
C ALA A 365 -4.24 -0.27 7.07
N LEU A 366 -5.31 -0.11 7.82
CA LEU A 366 -6.64 0.09 7.24
C LEU A 366 -6.68 1.29 6.29
N LEU A 367 -6.04 2.41 6.67
CA LEU A 367 -5.99 3.64 5.87
C LEU A 367 -4.70 3.79 5.03
N GLY A 368 -3.89 2.71 4.95
CA GLY A 368 -2.56 2.80 4.36
C GLY A 368 -1.57 3.57 5.22
N SER A 369 -0.43 3.92 4.64
CA SER A 369 0.68 4.59 5.33
C SER A 369 1.43 5.53 4.40
N TYR A 370 2.26 6.41 4.97
CA TYR A 370 3.07 7.37 4.22
C TYR A 370 4.55 7.24 4.63
N GLY A 371 5.47 7.31 3.64
CA GLY A 371 6.91 7.46 3.86
C GLY A 371 7.66 6.25 4.37
N TRP A 372 7.04 5.06 4.42
CA TRP A 372 7.71 3.83 4.86
C TRP A 372 8.75 3.30 3.86
N GLU A 373 8.65 3.68 2.58
CA GLU A 373 9.67 3.37 1.57
C GLU A 373 11.05 3.95 1.92
N LYS A 374 11.08 4.96 2.79
CA LYS A 374 12.31 5.58 3.33
C LYS A 374 12.38 5.48 4.85
N LEU A 375 11.65 4.59 5.47
CA LEU A 375 11.62 4.37 6.91
C LEU A 375 11.38 5.68 7.70
N LEU A 376 10.50 6.55 7.21
CA LEU A 376 10.14 7.84 7.81
C LEU A 376 11.33 8.80 8.01
N THR A 377 12.41 8.67 7.24
CA THR A 377 13.63 9.49 7.36
C THR A 377 13.65 10.68 6.40
N SER A 378 12.68 10.79 5.50
CA SER A 378 12.60 11.83 4.47
C SER A 378 11.23 12.50 4.46
N PRO A 379 11.14 13.82 4.18
CA PRO A 379 9.86 14.50 4.02
C PRO A 379 9.12 14.15 2.72
N GLU A 380 9.78 13.52 1.77
CA GLU A 380 9.15 12.98 0.56
C GLU A 380 8.41 11.70 0.92
N MET A 381 7.09 11.77 0.92
CA MET A 381 6.24 10.70 1.41
C MET A 381 5.45 10.08 0.28
N LYS A 382 5.80 8.84 -0.07
CA LYS A 382 4.96 8.02 -0.90
C LYS A 382 3.85 7.40 -0.06
N TYR A 383 2.67 7.38 -0.64
CA TYR A 383 1.53 6.71 -0.03
C TYR A 383 1.53 5.23 -0.42
N GLU A 384 1.36 4.38 0.57
CA GLU A 384 1.13 2.95 0.45
C GLU A 384 -0.33 2.67 0.78
N SER A 385 -1.11 2.22 -0.21
CA SER A 385 -2.54 2.03 0.02
C SER A 385 -2.82 0.79 0.86
N GLY A 386 -3.75 0.94 1.80
CA GLY A 386 -4.23 -0.11 2.68
C GLY A 386 -5.52 -0.77 2.20
N VAL A 387 -6.34 -1.16 3.17
CA VAL A 387 -7.70 -1.68 2.92
C VAL A 387 -8.59 -0.59 2.33
N PHE A 388 -8.37 0.63 2.76
CA PHE A 388 -8.97 1.83 2.17
C PHE A 388 -7.88 2.71 1.57
N ASP A 389 -8.14 3.24 0.39
CA ASP A 389 -7.31 4.26 -0.25
C ASP A 389 -7.83 5.65 0.13
N VAL A 390 -6.98 6.47 0.74
CA VAL A 390 -7.36 7.79 1.27
C VAL A 390 -6.87 8.98 0.43
N ARG A 391 -6.23 8.73 -0.72
CA ARG A 391 -5.66 9.78 -1.57
C ARG A 391 -6.69 10.79 -2.09
N SER A 392 -7.94 10.39 -2.15
CA SER A 392 -9.07 11.26 -2.57
C SER A 392 -9.53 12.26 -1.51
N GLY A 393 -9.07 12.12 -0.29
CA GLY A 393 -9.66 12.80 0.87
C GLY A 393 -10.78 11.99 1.54
N GLU A 394 -11.36 11.00 0.83
CA GLU A 394 -12.31 10.01 1.33
C GLU A 394 -11.64 8.64 1.42
N ALA A 395 -12.04 7.83 2.39
CA ALA A 395 -11.57 6.44 2.50
C ALA A 395 -12.36 5.56 1.52
N ARG A 396 -11.76 5.23 0.37
CA ARG A 396 -12.31 4.37 -0.68
C ARG A 396 -11.90 2.92 -0.44
N GLU A 397 -12.83 1.98 -0.52
CA GLU A 397 -12.52 0.55 -0.39
C GLU A 397 -11.60 0.07 -1.51
N THR A 398 -10.70 -0.83 -1.16
CA THR A 398 -9.89 -1.59 -2.11
C THR A 398 -10.36 -3.04 -2.14
N ALA A 399 -9.84 -3.85 -3.06
CA ALA A 399 -10.16 -5.28 -3.13
C ALA A 399 -9.95 -6.01 -1.79
N LEU A 400 -9.04 -5.51 -0.95
CA LEU A 400 -8.77 -6.10 0.37
C LEU A 400 -9.99 -6.03 1.31
N ALA A 401 -10.84 -5.02 1.19
CA ALA A 401 -12.06 -4.89 2.00
C ALA A 401 -13.00 -6.08 1.79
N GLY A 402 -13.21 -6.48 0.52
CA GLY A 402 -14.01 -7.65 0.18
C GLY A 402 -13.45 -8.95 0.78
N LEU A 403 -12.13 -9.14 0.67
CA LEU A 403 -11.45 -10.32 1.24
C LEU A 403 -11.61 -10.40 2.76
N LEU A 404 -11.46 -9.26 3.45
CA LEU A 404 -11.61 -9.21 4.91
C LEU A 404 -13.03 -9.52 5.36
N ARG A 405 -14.06 -9.07 4.62
CA ARG A 405 -15.46 -9.43 4.91
C ARG A 405 -15.68 -10.94 4.79
N MET A 406 -15.15 -11.58 3.72
CA MET A 406 -15.23 -13.03 3.57
C MET A 406 -14.51 -13.73 4.74
N ALA A 407 -13.31 -13.30 5.09
CA ALA A 407 -12.55 -13.84 6.23
C ALA A 407 -13.33 -13.69 7.55
N ALA A 408 -13.89 -12.50 7.81
CA ALA A 408 -14.66 -12.20 9.02
C ALA A 408 -15.96 -13.00 9.12
N SER A 409 -16.59 -13.35 7.98
CA SER A 409 -17.78 -14.20 7.90
C SER A 409 -17.44 -15.69 7.96
N SER A 410 -16.16 -16.07 8.09
CA SER A 410 -15.69 -17.46 7.99
C SER A 410 -16.00 -18.11 6.62
N GLU A 411 -16.10 -17.30 5.60
CA GLU A 411 -16.22 -17.74 4.22
C GLU A 411 -14.83 -18.01 3.60
N THR A 412 -14.79 -18.86 2.58
CA THR A 412 -13.57 -19.05 1.82
C THR A 412 -13.23 -17.78 1.05
N ILE A 413 -12.05 -17.21 1.28
CA ILE A 413 -11.57 -16.04 0.53
C ILE A 413 -11.51 -16.40 -0.95
N GLN A 414 -12.23 -15.62 -1.78
CA GLN A 414 -12.32 -15.85 -3.21
C GLN A 414 -12.03 -14.55 -3.97
N HIS A 415 -11.01 -14.57 -4.79
CA HIS A 415 -10.70 -13.55 -5.76
C HIS A 415 -9.86 -14.19 -6.88
N GLN A 416 -9.91 -13.68 -8.10
CA GLN A 416 -9.19 -14.28 -9.25
C GLN A 416 -7.67 -14.38 -9.04
N PHE A 417 -7.10 -13.58 -8.15
CA PHE A 417 -5.66 -13.60 -7.85
C PHE A 417 -5.27 -14.42 -6.62
N CYS A 418 -6.20 -14.90 -5.80
CA CYS A 418 -5.86 -15.66 -4.58
C CYS A 418 -5.10 -16.96 -4.86
N ASN A 419 -5.37 -17.61 -5.99
CA ASN A 419 -4.74 -18.87 -6.37
C ASN A 419 -3.54 -18.70 -7.31
N VAL A 420 -3.12 -17.46 -7.56
CA VAL A 420 -1.93 -17.15 -8.38
C VAL A 420 -0.76 -16.89 -7.45
N PRO A 421 0.38 -17.59 -7.62
CA PRO A 421 1.55 -17.34 -6.78
C PRO A 421 2.00 -15.89 -6.85
N GLY A 422 2.26 -15.29 -5.68
CA GLY A 422 2.84 -13.96 -5.57
C GLY A 422 4.29 -13.91 -6.09
N TRP A 423 4.84 -12.71 -6.26
CA TRP A 423 6.20 -12.55 -6.74
C TRP A 423 7.24 -13.26 -5.84
N TRP A 424 6.96 -13.38 -4.54
CA TRP A 424 7.81 -14.03 -3.55
C TRP A 424 7.87 -15.56 -3.69
N ALA A 425 6.94 -16.16 -4.40
CA ALA A 425 6.90 -17.61 -4.64
C ALA A 425 7.60 -18.03 -5.96
N LYS A 426 8.41 -17.14 -6.56
CA LYS A 426 9.06 -17.36 -7.84
C LYS A 426 10.52 -17.76 -7.65
N GLU A 427 10.97 -18.76 -8.42
CA GLU A 427 12.37 -19.11 -8.50
C GLU A 427 13.20 -17.98 -9.16
N ASN A 428 14.37 -17.69 -8.60
CA ASN A 428 15.41 -16.85 -9.20
C ASN A 428 15.10 -15.35 -9.37
N LEU A 429 15.01 -14.59 -8.27
CA LEU A 429 14.79 -13.14 -8.31
C LEU A 429 16.07 -12.30 -8.42
N PHE A 430 17.27 -12.84 -8.14
CA PHE A 430 18.54 -12.11 -8.12
C PHE A 430 19.70 -12.78 -8.86
N LEU A 431 19.48 -13.71 -9.80
CA LEU A 431 20.62 -14.27 -10.54
C LEU A 431 21.18 -13.24 -11.54
N PRO A 432 22.45 -12.79 -11.37
CA PRO A 432 23.13 -12.03 -12.40
C PRO A 432 23.41 -12.97 -13.57
N LYS A 433 22.95 -12.63 -14.76
CA LYS A 433 23.37 -13.21 -16.03
C LYS A 433 23.01 -14.68 -16.30
N ALA A 434 21.90 -15.19 -15.84
CA ALA A 434 21.32 -16.34 -16.50
C ALA A 434 20.41 -15.83 -17.62
N THR A 435 20.76 -16.17 -18.83
CA THR A 435 19.93 -16.03 -20.03
C THR A 435 18.50 -16.42 -19.73
N VAL A 436 17.63 -15.49 -19.98
CA VAL A 436 16.17 -15.58 -19.93
C VAL A 436 15.68 -16.91 -20.47
N ALA A 437 15.40 -17.85 -19.62
CA ALA A 437 14.48 -18.93 -19.89
C ALA A 437 13.07 -18.44 -19.56
N THR A 438 12.65 -17.43 -20.28
CA THR A 438 11.26 -16.97 -20.32
C THR A 438 10.52 -17.99 -21.17
N ASN A 439 9.49 -18.59 -20.61
CA ASN A 439 8.25 -19.05 -21.22
C ASN A 439 7.62 -20.29 -20.61
N HIS A 440 8.28 -21.07 -19.75
CA HIS A 440 7.69 -22.35 -19.30
C HIS A 440 6.80 -22.27 -18.05
N LEU A 441 6.90 -21.21 -17.22
CA LEU A 441 6.05 -21.09 -16.02
C LEU A 441 4.66 -20.47 -16.31
N LEU A 442 4.51 -19.71 -17.38
CA LEU A 442 3.20 -19.20 -17.81
C LEU A 442 2.32 -20.30 -18.40
N GLU A 443 2.88 -21.33 -18.97
CA GLU A 443 2.12 -22.45 -19.55
C GLU A 443 1.57 -23.44 -18.50
N SER A 444 2.24 -23.63 -17.36
CA SER A 444 1.77 -24.54 -16.30
C SER A 444 0.73 -23.93 -15.36
N VAL A 445 0.66 -22.60 -15.24
CA VAL A 445 -0.35 -21.87 -14.44
C VAL A 445 -1.55 -21.46 -15.32
N ALA A 446 -1.40 -21.46 -16.64
CA ALA A 446 -2.39 -20.98 -17.59
C ALA A 446 -3.71 -21.79 -17.66
N GLY A 447 -3.79 -22.96 -17.01
CA GLY A 447 -4.98 -23.80 -17.07
C GLY A 447 -6.22 -23.30 -16.31
N ASN A 448 -6.06 -22.39 -15.33
CA ASN A 448 -7.16 -21.96 -14.45
C ASN A 448 -7.31 -20.45 -14.23
N VAL A 449 -6.46 -19.61 -14.83
CA VAL A 449 -6.54 -18.16 -14.62
C VAL A 449 -7.17 -17.47 -15.82
N LYS A 450 -8.32 -16.85 -15.61
CA LYS A 450 -9.03 -16.08 -16.64
C LYS A 450 -8.19 -14.88 -17.07
N PRO A 451 -7.98 -14.62 -18.38
CA PRO A 451 -7.18 -13.48 -18.83
C PRO A 451 -7.95 -12.17 -18.74
N LEU A 452 -7.24 -11.05 -18.70
CA LEU A 452 -7.75 -9.72 -19.02
C LEU A 452 -7.87 -9.61 -20.55
N LEU A 453 -9.03 -9.26 -21.09
CA LEU A 453 -9.19 -9.00 -22.52
C LEU A 453 -9.00 -7.53 -22.83
N ILE A 454 -8.01 -7.21 -23.64
CA ILE A 454 -7.66 -5.84 -24.07
C ILE A 454 -8.00 -5.69 -25.55
N ILE A 455 -8.95 -4.80 -25.87
CA ILE A 455 -9.38 -4.50 -27.24
C ILE A 455 -8.60 -3.29 -27.76
N GLY A 456 -8.12 -3.37 -29.02
CA GLY A 456 -7.37 -2.28 -29.66
C GLY A 456 -5.87 -2.52 -29.73
N LYS A 457 -5.44 -3.78 -29.93
CA LYS A 457 -4.07 -4.35 -29.88
C LYS A 457 -2.93 -3.44 -30.36
N ASN A 458 -3.16 -2.61 -31.38
CA ASN A 458 -2.13 -1.79 -31.99
C ASN A 458 -2.06 -0.35 -31.46
N GLY A 459 -3.03 0.06 -30.60
CA GLY A 459 -3.09 1.40 -30.03
C GLY A 459 -2.11 1.61 -28.89
N THR A 460 -1.83 2.86 -28.58
CA THR A 460 -0.93 3.30 -27.48
C THR A 460 -1.33 2.67 -26.15
N LEU A 461 -2.59 2.79 -25.76
CA LEU A 461 -3.09 2.26 -24.48
C LEU A 461 -3.02 0.72 -24.44
N ALA A 462 -3.44 0.02 -25.50
CA ALA A 462 -3.39 -1.45 -25.52
C ALA A 462 -1.95 -1.98 -25.35
N ARG A 463 -0.97 -1.34 -26.00
CA ARG A 463 0.44 -1.71 -25.84
C ARG A 463 0.94 -1.45 -24.43
N ALA A 464 0.56 -0.33 -23.83
CA ALA A 464 0.90 0.01 -22.46
C ALA A 464 0.28 -0.99 -21.47
N PHE A 465 -1.00 -1.32 -21.61
CA PHE A 465 -1.65 -2.36 -20.80
C PHE A 465 -0.97 -3.71 -20.96
N ALA A 466 -0.67 -4.14 -22.19
CA ALA A 466 0.02 -5.40 -22.43
C ALA A 466 1.40 -5.44 -21.76
N HIS A 467 2.16 -4.35 -21.86
CA HIS A 467 3.48 -4.24 -21.23
C HIS A 467 3.40 -4.32 -19.72
N ILE A 468 2.57 -3.50 -19.10
CA ILE A 468 2.41 -3.47 -17.63
C ILE A 468 1.78 -4.78 -17.10
N CYS A 469 0.80 -5.35 -17.82
CA CYS A 469 0.27 -6.67 -17.46
C CYS A 469 1.35 -7.76 -17.50
N THR A 470 2.27 -7.70 -18.45
CA THR A 470 3.41 -8.62 -18.52
C THR A 470 4.33 -8.44 -17.31
N GLU A 471 4.69 -7.21 -16.95
CA GLU A 471 5.52 -6.89 -15.78
C GLU A 471 4.84 -7.33 -14.48
N ARG A 472 3.56 -6.98 -14.31
CA ARG A 472 2.72 -7.36 -13.15
C ARG A 472 2.27 -8.82 -13.18
N LYS A 473 2.62 -9.58 -14.23
CA LYS A 473 2.23 -10.99 -14.43
C LYS A 473 0.72 -11.22 -14.32
N ILE A 474 -0.04 -10.31 -14.91
CA ILE A 474 -1.47 -10.44 -15.11
C ILE A 474 -1.70 -11.13 -16.46
N PRO A 475 -2.29 -12.34 -16.49
CA PRO A 475 -2.65 -12.99 -17.74
C PRO A 475 -3.56 -12.10 -18.57
N HIS A 476 -3.23 -11.89 -19.84
CA HIS A 476 -3.99 -11.01 -20.71
C HIS A 476 -3.99 -11.49 -22.16
N PHE A 477 -5.00 -11.07 -22.92
CA PHE A 477 -5.12 -11.31 -24.34
C PHE A 477 -5.47 -10.01 -25.07
N CYS A 478 -4.63 -9.62 -26.03
CA CYS A 478 -4.84 -8.42 -26.85
C CYS A 478 -5.54 -8.78 -28.16
N ALA A 479 -6.75 -8.28 -28.36
CA ALA A 479 -7.52 -8.46 -29.57
C ALA A 479 -7.49 -7.20 -30.45
N GLY A 480 -7.20 -7.39 -31.73
CA GLY A 480 -7.29 -6.39 -32.79
C GLY A 480 -8.33 -6.76 -33.83
N ARG A 481 -8.34 -6.04 -34.96
CA ARG A 481 -9.31 -6.28 -36.05
C ARG A 481 -9.25 -7.69 -36.65
N LYS A 482 -8.12 -8.39 -36.54
CA LYS A 482 -7.94 -9.76 -37.03
C LYS A 482 -8.59 -10.78 -36.08
N GLU A 483 -8.59 -10.53 -34.82
CA GLU A 483 -9.13 -11.41 -33.78
C GLU A 483 -10.62 -11.21 -33.57
N VAL A 484 -11.10 -9.95 -33.68
CA VAL A 484 -12.52 -9.61 -33.54
C VAL A 484 -12.85 -8.27 -34.21
N ASP A 485 -13.99 -8.23 -34.90
CA ASP A 485 -14.63 -6.98 -35.29
C ASP A 485 -15.53 -6.52 -34.14
N ILE A 486 -15.21 -5.35 -33.56
CA ILE A 486 -15.92 -4.79 -32.40
C ILE A 486 -17.36 -4.31 -32.71
N LEU A 487 -17.74 -4.24 -33.96
CA LEU A 487 -19.11 -3.98 -34.41
C LEU A 487 -19.90 -5.27 -34.65
N ASN A 488 -19.23 -6.42 -34.61
CA ASN A 488 -19.88 -7.73 -34.81
C ASN A 488 -20.27 -8.36 -33.47
N ASN A 489 -21.55 -8.23 -33.12
CA ASN A 489 -22.14 -8.78 -31.90
C ASN A 489 -21.83 -10.27 -31.70
N HIS A 490 -22.04 -11.09 -32.73
CA HIS A 490 -21.84 -12.54 -32.64
C HIS A 490 -20.36 -12.92 -32.47
N GLY A 491 -19.47 -12.27 -33.21
CA GLY A 491 -18.03 -12.51 -33.11
C GLY A 491 -17.47 -12.16 -31.74
N PHE A 492 -17.93 -11.07 -31.15
CA PHE A 492 -17.48 -10.69 -29.80
C PHE A 492 -18.04 -11.59 -28.70
N ASP A 493 -19.34 -12.00 -28.80
CA ASP A 493 -19.93 -12.98 -27.88
C ASP A 493 -19.18 -14.32 -27.89
N GLN A 494 -18.83 -14.81 -29.09
CA GLN A 494 -17.99 -16.02 -29.23
C GLN A 494 -16.62 -15.88 -28.58
N LEU A 495 -15.97 -14.71 -28.71
CA LEU A 495 -14.69 -14.43 -28.10
C LEU A 495 -14.79 -14.44 -26.57
N LEU A 496 -15.83 -13.80 -25.99
CA LEU A 496 -16.07 -13.82 -24.55
C LEU A 496 -16.29 -15.24 -24.01
N ARG A 497 -17.11 -16.06 -24.70
CA ARG A 497 -17.34 -17.47 -24.32
C ARG A 497 -16.09 -18.31 -24.38
N LYS A 498 -15.25 -18.08 -25.38
CA LYS A 498 -13.98 -18.82 -25.57
C LYS A 498 -12.93 -18.46 -24.51
N LEU A 499 -12.74 -17.18 -24.24
CA LEU A 499 -11.68 -16.69 -23.35
C LEU A 499 -12.11 -16.66 -21.89
N GLN A 500 -13.41 -16.50 -21.62
CA GLN A 500 -13.96 -16.26 -20.28
C GLN A 500 -13.14 -15.23 -19.48
N PRO A 501 -12.90 -14.02 -20.03
CA PRO A 501 -12.03 -13.04 -19.37
C PRO A 501 -12.63 -12.60 -18.03
N TRP A 502 -11.76 -12.25 -17.07
CA TRP A 502 -12.23 -11.70 -15.80
C TRP A 502 -12.65 -10.24 -15.90
N ALA A 503 -12.13 -9.52 -16.90
CA ALA A 503 -12.55 -8.16 -17.27
C ALA A 503 -12.21 -7.88 -18.74
N VAL A 504 -12.86 -6.85 -19.29
CA VAL A 504 -12.61 -6.35 -20.65
C VAL A 504 -12.24 -4.88 -20.58
N ILE A 505 -11.13 -4.50 -21.23
CA ILE A 505 -10.71 -3.11 -21.42
C ILE A 505 -10.83 -2.78 -22.90
N ASN A 506 -11.67 -1.81 -23.24
CA ASN A 506 -11.76 -1.28 -24.59
C ASN A 506 -10.88 -0.04 -24.75
N THR A 507 -9.78 -0.18 -25.48
CA THR A 507 -8.91 0.93 -25.88
C THR A 507 -9.05 1.29 -27.36
N ALA A 508 -9.94 0.60 -28.09
CA ALA A 508 -10.21 0.89 -29.48
C ALA A 508 -11.12 2.12 -29.60
N GLY A 509 -10.88 2.92 -30.58
CA GLY A 509 -11.67 4.10 -30.88
C GLY A 509 -11.13 4.87 -32.07
N TYR A 510 -11.94 5.79 -32.57
CA TYR A 510 -11.56 6.80 -33.54
C TYR A 510 -10.92 7.98 -32.80
N VAL A 511 -9.70 8.40 -33.17
CA VAL A 511 -8.92 9.36 -32.35
C VAL A 511 -8.57 10.65 -33.09
N ASP A 512 -8.75 10.72 -34.41
CA ASP A 512 -8.44 11.91 -35.21
C ASP A 512 -9.59 12.92 -35.13
N VAL A 513 -9.40 13.92 -34.28
CA VAL A 513 -10.44 14.91 -33.95
C VAL A 513 -10.83 15.78 -35.16
N ASP A 514 -9.88 16.10 -36.04
CA ASP A 514 -10.15 16.94 -37.22
C ASP A 514 -10.83 16.15 -38.36
N ARG A 515 -10.40 14.90 -38.58
CA ARG A 515 -11.04 14.04 -39.58
C ARG A 515 -12.43 13.60 -39.14
N ALA A 516 -12.73 13.53 -37.86
CA ALA A 516 -14.05 13.18 -37.33
C ALA A 516 -15.16 14.12 -37.83
N GLU A 517 -14.83 15.40 -38.16
CA GLU A 517 -15.78 16.33 -38.70
C GLU A 517 -16.32 15.91 -40.09
N ASN A 518 -15.49 15.20 -40.87
CA ASN A 518 -15.80 14.70 -42.21
C ASN A 518 -16.18 13.20 -42.22
N GLU A 519 -15.73 12.43 -41.24
CA GLU A 519 -15.93 10.98 -41.12
C GLU A 519 -16.86 10.66 -39.93
N THR A 520 -17.92 11.43 -39.76
CA THR A 520 -18.83 11.38 -38.60
C THR A 520 -19.43 9.99 -38.36
N GLU A 521 -19.85 9.28 -39.42
CA GLU A 521 -20.43 7.93 -39.29
C GLU A 521 -19.44 6.93 -38.73
N GLU A 522 -18.19 6.92 -39.23
CA GLU A 522 -17.14 6.03 -38.73
C GLU A 522 -16.76 6.39 -37.29
N CYS A 523 -16.67 7.69 -36.99
CA CYS A 523 -16.37 8.16 -35.63
C CYS A 523 -17.44 7.71 -34.64
N VAL A 524 -18.72 7.87 -34.95
CA VAL A 524 -19.85 7.43 -34.09
C VAL A 524 -19.90 5.91 -33.99
N ALA A 525 -19.68 5.18 -35.07
CA ALA A 525 -19.65 3.71 -35.05
C ALA A 525 -18.58 3.18 -34.09
N LEU A 526 -17.35 3.73 -34.16
CA LEU A 526 -16.23 3.25 -33.35
C LEU A 526 -16.21 3.81 -31.92
N ASN A 527 -16.67 5.05 -31.71
CA ASN A 527 -16.59 5.71 -30.40
C ASN A 527 -17.85 5.55 -29.56
N THR A 528 -19.01 5.32 -30.18
CA THR A 528 -20.29 5.17 -29.46
C THR A 528 -20.88 3.78 -29.63
N ALA A 529 -21.18 3.34 -30.85
CA ALA A 529 -21.90 2.09 -31.09
C ALA A 529 -21.10 0.86 -30.64
N ALA A 530 -19.82 0.80 -30.99
CA ALA A 530 -18.96 -0.31 -30.60
C ALA A 530 -18.80 -0.46 -29.06
N PRO A 531 -18.40 0.57 -28.29
CA PRO A 531 -18.30 0.46 -26.83
C PRO A 531 -19.63 0.09 -26.16
N VAL A 532 -20.76 0.60 -26.65
CA VAL A 532 -22.10 0.26 -26.14
C VAL A 532 -22.42 -1.22 -26.36
N LEU A 533 -22.09 -1.76 -27.54
CA LEU A 533 -22.25 -3.19 -27.85
C LEU A 533 -21.38 -4.05 -26.96
N LEU A 534 -20.09 -3.70 -26.83
CA LEU A 534 -19.14 -4.41 -25.97
C LEU A 534 -19.61 -4.40 -24.51
N ALA A 535 -20.01 -3.24 -23.97
CA ALA A 535 -20.52 -3.09 -22.61
C ALA A 535 -21.77 -3.94 -22.36
N ARG A 536 -22.73 -3.93 -23.30
CA ARG A 536 -23.95 -4.74 -23.20
C ARG A 536 -23.64 -6.25 -23.13
N LEU A 537 -22.73 -6.73 -23.96
CA LEU A 537 -22.33 -8.14 -23.95
C LEU A 537 -21.56 -8.48 -22.65
N CYS A 538 -20.65 -7.61 -22.21
CA CYS A 538 -19.98 -7.79 -20.93
C CYS A 538 -20.98 -7.87 -19.77
N ASN A 539 -21.99 -6.99 -19.72
CA ASN A 539 -23.04 -7.02 -18.72
C ASN A 539 -23.83 -8.34 -18.76
N THR A 540 -24.18 -8.83 -19.96
CA THR A 540 -24.89 -10.11 -20.14
C THR A 540 -24.10 -11.30 -19.57
N HIS A 541 -22.77 -11.25 -19.66
CA HIS A 541 -21.87 -12.29 -19.12
C HIS A 541 -21.40 -12.04 -17.69
N GLY A 542 -21.81 -10.93 -17.05
CA GLY A 542 -21.34 -10.55 -15.71
C GLY A 542 -19.85 -10.22 -15.67
N ILE A 543 -19.29 -9.69 -16.77
CA ILE A 543 -17.87 -9.34 -16.92
C ILE A 543 -17.68 -7.86 -16.71
N PRO A 544 -16.79 -7.40 -15.79
CA PRO A 544 -16.42 -6.00 -15.65
C PRO A 544 -15.92 -5.40 -16.98
N PHE A 545 -16.36 -4.19 -17.28
CA PHE A 545 -16.02 -3.49 -18.51
C PHE A 545 -15.43 -2.11 -18.23
N MET A 546 -14.32 -1.80 -18.88
CA MET A 546 -13.70 -0.46 -18.84
C MET A 546 -13.53 0.09 -20.25
N THR A 547 -13.79 1.41 -20.41
CA THR A 547 -13.54 2.13 -21.67
C THR A 547 -13.04 3.53 -21.40
N PHE A 548 -12.43 4.17 -22.41
CA PHE A 548 -11.82 5.49 -22.30
C PHE A 548 -12.66 6.57 -22.96
N SER A 549 -12.74 7.73 -22.32
CA SER A 549 -13.30 8.95 -22.85
C SER A 549 -12.24 10.05 -22.95
N THR A 550 -12.63 11.31 -23.06
CA THR A 550 -11.75 12.42 -23.39
C THR A 550 -12.17 13.71 -22.69
N ASP A 551 -11.22 14.63 -22.51
CA ASP A 551 -11.45 16.02 -22.12
C ASP A 551 -12.24 16.84 -23.17
N GLN A 552 -12.34 16.36 -24.43
CA GLN A 552 -13.10 17.01 -25.51
C GLN A 552 -14.62 16.91 -25.34
N VAL A 553 -15.11 16.20 -24.31
CA VAL A 553 -16.54 16.16 -23.96
C VAL A 553 -17.03 17.45 -23.33
N PHE A 554 -16.15 18.38 -22.97
CA PHE A 554 -16.50 19.65 -22.32
C PHE A 554 -16.46 20.85 -23.25
N ASP A 555 -17.14 21.93 -22.84
CA ASP A 555 -17.29 23.18 -23.63
C ASP A 555 -16.08 24.12 -23.56
N GLY A 556 -15.14 23.88 -22.64
CA GLY A 556 -13.92 24.66 -22.50
C GLY A 556 -14.10 26.02 -21.82
N THR A 557 -15.16 26.26 -21.08
CA THR A 557 -15.42 27.53 -20.37
C THR A 557 -14.89 27.57 -18.95
N ASN A 558 -14.69 26.41 -18.31
CA ASN A 558 -14.24 26.31 -16.91
C ASN A 558 -12.71 26.36 -16.79
N ILE A 559 -12.16 27.49 -16.34
CA ILE A 559 -10.73 27.72 -16.18
C ILE A 559 -10.10 26.90 -15.06
N ASN A 560 -10.90 26.40 -14.10
CA ASN A 560 -10.44 25.62 -12.96
C ASN A 560 -10.41 24.11 -13.24
N GLY A 561 -10.82 23.69 -14.45
CA GLY A 561 -10.93 22.30 -14.86
C GLY A 561 -12.28 21.67 -14.52
N TYR A 562 -12.54 20.53 -15.14
CA TYR A 562 -13.80 19.80 -15.06
C TYR A 562 -13.68 18.57 -14.17
N GLY A 563 -14.62 18.40 -13.24
CA GLY A 563 -14.78 17.21 -12.42
C GLY A 563 -15.80 16.24 -12.98
N GLU A 564 -15.93 15.07 -12.39
CA GLU A 564 -16.78 13.97 -12.87
C GLU A 564 -18.30 14.28 -12.84
N HIS A 565 -18.71 15.37 -12.17
CA HIS A 565 -20.12 15.79 -12.07
C HIS A 565 -20.46 16.98 -12.98
N ASP A 566 -19.45 17.52 -13.68
CA ASP A 566 -19.71 18.63 -14.60
C ASP A 566 -20.37 18.12 -15.87
N ALA A 567 -21.37 18.84 -16.35
CA ALA A 567 -22.15 18.45 -17.52
C ALA A 567 -21.31 18.51 -18.81
N PRO A 568 -21.37 17.50 -19.68
CA PRO A 568 -20.76 17.56 -21.00
C PRO A 568 -21.31 18.69 -21.85
N GLY A 569 -20.48 19.27 -22.72
CA GLY A 569 -20.83 20.33 -23.69
C GLY A 569 -19.86 20.28 -24.88
N PRO A 570 -19.77 19.17 -25.63
CA PRO A 570 -18.73 18.96 -26.65
C PRO A 570 -18.86 19.96 -27.81
N LEU A 571 -17.70 20.45 -28.29
CA LEU A 571 -17.61 21.44 -29.34
C LEU A 571 -17.36 20.85 -30.73
N ASN A 572 -17.09 19.56 -30.83
CA ASN A 572 -16.72 18.85 -32.06
C ASN A 572 -17.34 17.46 -32.11
N THR A 573 -17.34 16.85 -33.27
CA THR A 573 -17.91 15.51 -33.53
C THR A 573 -17.27 14.43 -32.71
N TYR A 574 -15.95 14.43 -32.54
CA TYR A 574 -15.22 13.50 -31.71
C TYR A 574 -15.68 13.58 -30.23
N GLY A 575 -15.68 14.78 -29.66
CA GLY A 575 -16.12 14.99 -28.28
C GLY A 575 -17.58 14.56 -28.07
N LYS A 576 -18.47 14.86 -29.05
CA LYS A 576 -19.86 14.42 -29.00
C LYS A 576 -19.97 12.90 -29.00
N SER A 577 -19.26 12.21 -29.90
CA SER A 577 -19.29 10.75 -29.96
C SER A 577 -18.82 10.10 -28.64
N LYS A 578 -17.89 10.73 -27.93
CA LYS A 578 -17.42 10.29 -26.63
C LYS A 578 -18.39 10.61 -25.48
N ALA A 579 -19.01 11.77 -25.49
CA ALA A 579 -20.07 12.11 -24.52
C ALA A 579 -21.28 11.15 -24.66
N ASP A 580 -21.71 10.87 -25.88
CA ASP A 580 -22.76 9.89 -26.17
C ASP A 580 -22.34 8.46 -25.72
N GLN A 581 -21.06 8.11 -25.84
CA GLN A 581 -20.50 6.86 -25.30
C GLN A 581 -20.66 6.78 -23.77
N GLU A 582 -20.29 7.83 -23.04
CA GLU A 582 -20.37 7.86 -21.57
C GLU A 582 -21.78 7.58 -21.08
N GLU A 583 -22.75 8.27 -21.62
CA GLU A 583 -24.17 8.11 -21.27
C GLU A 583 -24.69 6.71 -21.61
N GLN A 584 -24.49 6.27 -22.86
CA GLN A 584 -25.09 5.04 -23.36
C GLN A 584 -24.40 3.77 -22.78
N VAL A 585 -23.10 3.79 -22.50
CA VAL A 585 -22.40 2.67 -21.86
C VAL A 585 -22.92 2.47 -20.44
N LEU A 586 -23.07 3.53 -19.64
CA LEU A 586 -23.61 3.44 -18.29
C LEU A 586 -25.09 3.00 -18.29
N ALA A 587 -25.86 3.40 -19.30
CA ALA A 587 -27.25 2.95 -19.44
C ALA A 587 -27.40 1.44 -19.70
N VAL A 588 -26.44 0.81 -20.41
CA VAL A 588 -26.48 -0.63 -20.73
C VAL A 588 -25.66 -1.48 -19.76
N HIS A 589 -24.73 -0.88 -19.02
CA HIS A 589 -23.86 -1.55 -18.03
C HIS A 589 -23.55 -0.61 -16.87
N ALA A 590 -24.45 -0.54 -15.89
CA ALA A 590 -24.38 0.42 -14.78
C ALA A 590 -23.08 0.30 -13.93
N THR A 591 -22.42 -0.84 -13.96
CA THR A 591 -21.14 -1.07 -13.26
C THR A 591 -19.92 -0.99 -14.20
N ALA A 592 -20.08 -0.45 -15.42
CA ALA A 592 -18.93 -0.16 -16.28
C ALA A 592 -18.08 0.98 -15.71
N CYS A 593 -16.78 0.94 -15.98
CA CYS A 593 -15.84 1.98 -15.62
C CYS A 593 -15.50 2.83 -16.87
N ILE A 594 -15.72 4.12 -16.81
CA ILE A 594 -15.42 5.05 -17.91
C ILE A 594 -14.35 6.03 -17.44
N ILE A 595 -13.30 6.18 -18.26
CA ILE A 595 -12.12 6.96 -17.92
C ILE A 595 -11.93 8.11 -18.91
N PRO A 596 -12.51 9.31 -18.67
CA PRO A 596 -12.07 10.54 -19.34
C PRO A 596 -10.61 10.84 -19.00
N THR A 597 -9.84 11.18 -20.05
CA THR A 597 -8.41 11.44 -19.95
C THR A 597 -8.00 12.49 -20.96
N SER A 598 -6.78 13.00 -20.91
CA SER A 598 -6.31 14.13 -21.71
C SER A 598 -4.84 13.94 -22.11
N ALA A 599 -4.45 14.46 -23.25
CA ALA A 599 -3.06 14.69 -23.68
C ALA A 599 -2.06 13.58 -23.27
N PHE A 600 -2.18 12.38 -23.82
CA PHE A 600 -1.33 11.23 -23.54
C PHE A 600 0.14 11.46 -23.86
N PHE A 601 1.01 11.00 -22.98
CA PHE A 601 2.43 10.84 -23.26
C PHE A 601 3.02 9.63 -22.51
N GLY A 602 4.07 9.03 -23.08
CA GLY A 602 4.70 7.87 -22.45
C GLY A 602 5.77 7.24 -23.32
N PRO A 603 6.49 6.23 -22.80
CA PRO A 603 7.67 5.67 -23.45
C PRO A 603 7.37 4.76 -24.66
N TRP A 604 6.13 4.32 -24.84
CA TRP A 604 5.77 3.31 -25.85
C TRP A 604 5.04 3.86 -27.07
N ASP A 605 5.04 5.18 -27.22
CA ASP A 605 4.33 5.89 -28.28
C ASP A 605 5.18 6.99 -28.88
N ASN A 606 5.48 6.86 -30.18
CA ASN A 606 6.24 7.84 -30.94
C ASN A 606 5.36 8.94 -31.57
N TYR A 607 4.06 8.91 -31.35
CA TYR A 607 3.09 9.86 -31.92
C TYR A 607 2.67 10.94 -30.93
N ASN A 608 3.04 10.82 -29.64
CA ASN A 608 2.65 11.79 -28.64
C ASN A 608 3.43 13.11 -28.75
N PHE A 609 2.83 14.17 -28.21
CA PHE A 609 3.38 15.52 -28.22
C PHE A 609 4.78 15.62 -27.59
N VAL A 610 5.03 14.93 -26.49
CA VAL A 610 6.33 14.93 -25.80
C VAL A 610 7.42 14.37 -26.72
N HIS A 611 7.16 13.25 -27.39
CA HIS A 611 8.10 12.66 -28.33
C HIS A 611 8.40 13.63 -29.49
N HIS A 612 7.36 14.26 -30.07
CA HIS A 612 7.52 15.26 -31.14
C HIS A 612 8.40 16.44 -30.68
N VAL A 613 8.16 16.99 -29.48
CA VAL A 613 8.94 18.09 -28.92
C VAL A 613 10.41 17.67 -28.74
N ILE A 614 10.68 16.53 -28.13
CA ILE A 614 12.03 16.03 -27.87
C ILE A 614 12.79 15.81 -29.19
N GLU A 615 12.20 15.13 -30.16
CA GLU A 615 12.85 14.85 -31.45
C GLU A 615 13.15 16.13 -32.25
N SER A 616 12.19 17.07 -32.24
CA SER A 616 12.43 18.37 -32.89
C SER A 616 13.58 19.14 -32.25
N LEU A 617 13.63 19.19 -30.93
CA LEU A 617 14.69 19.89 -30.19
C LEU A 617 16.05 19.23 -30.28
N LYS A 618 16.12 17.89 -30.34
CA LYS A 618 17.37 17.15 -30.63
C LYS A 618 18.01 17.57 -31.97
N HIS A 619 17.18 17.88 -32.94
CA HIS A 619 17.64 18.33 -34.23
C HIS A 619 17.80 19.86 -34.37
N GLY A 620 17.66 20.60 -33.26
CA GLY A 620 17.73 22.06 -33.24
C GLY A 620 16.56 22.75 -33.97
N SER A 621 15.48 22.03 -34.21
CA SER A 621 14.29 22.54 -34.91
C SER A 621 13.37 23.30 -33.98
N MET A 622 12.74 24.35 -34.49
CA MET A 622 11.72 25.13 -33.74
C MET A 622 10.45 24.31 -33.62
N VAL A 623 9.82 24.36 -32.43
CA VAL A 623 8.51 23.74 -32.14
C VAL A 623 7.49 24.82 -31.98
N GLU A 624 6.46 24.86 -32.82
CA GLU A 624 5.28 25.69 -32.61
C GLU A 624 4.30 25.00 -31.66
N ALA A 625 3.93 25.68 -30.59
CA ALA A 625 3.02 25.13 -29.58
C ALA A 625 1.96 26.16 -29.17
N VAL A 626 0.71 25.69 -29.04
CA VAL A 626 -0.46 26.54 -28.77
C VAL A 626 -0.41 27.06 -27.32
N SER A 627 -0.62 28.37 -27.15
CA SER A 627 -0.52 29.05 -25.85
C SER A 627 -1.85 29.36 -25.17
N ASP A 628 -2.96 29.27 -25.91
CA ASP A 628 -4.30 29.65 -25.49
C ASP A 628 -5.28 28.46 -25.41
N VAL A 629 -4.77 27.22 -25.47
CA VAL A 629 -5.51 25.97 -25.19
C VAL A 629 -4.82 25.22 -24.06
N TYR A 630 -5.59 24.83 -23.06
CA TYR A 630 -5.11 24.27 -21.78
C TYR A 630 -5.61 22.84 -21.61
N VAL A 631 -4.70 21.95 -21.21
CA VAL A 631 -4.93 20.50 -21.03
C VAL A 631 -4.33 20.01 -19.72
N SER A 632 -4.69 18.81 -19.30
CA SER A 632 -4.01 18.07 -18.24
C SER A 632 -3.22 16.92 -18.85
N PRO A 633 -1.88 17.03 -19.03
CA PRO A 633 -1.07 15.94 -19.58
C PRO A 633 -1.26 14.67 -18.78
N THR A 634 -1.27 13.50 -19.44
CA THR A 634 -1.50 12.22 -18.82
C THR A 634 -0.36 11.24 -19.13
N TYR A 635 0.40 10.85 -18.12
CA TYR A 635 1.45 9.85 -18.25
C TYR A 635 0.85 8.46 -18.32
N VAL A 636 1.01 7.79 -19.46
CA VAL A 636 0.32 6.54 -19.77
C VAL A 636 0.66 5.40 -18.80
N PRO A 637 1.89 5.18 -18.33
CA PRO A 637 2.16 4.16 -17.33
C PRO A 637 1.35 4.31 -16.03
N ASP A 638 1.27 5.53 -15.49
CA ASP A 638 0.50 5.80 -14.26
C ASP A 638 -1.01 5.61 -14.48
N LEU A 639 -1.50 6.02 -15.66
CA LEU A 639 -2.89 5.79 -16.06
C LEU A 639 -3.22 4.30 -16.06
N VAL A 640 -2.36 3.47 -16.67
CA VAL A 640 -2.58 2.03 -16.77
C VAL A 640 -2.55 1.37 -15.41
N ASP A 641 -1.59 1.71 -14.55
CA ASP A 641 -1.53 1.19 -13.18
C ASP A 641 -2.77 1.54 -12.37
N ALA A 642 -3.24 2.79 -12.46
CA ALA A 642 -4.47 3.23 -11.80
C ALA A 642 -5.69 2.48 -12.33
N CYS A 643 -5.83 2.31 -13.65
CA CYS A 643 -6.91 1.56 -14.28
C CYS A 643 -6.93 0.09 -13.85
N LEU A 644 -5.78 -0.58 -13.80
CA LEU A 644 -5.68 -1.96 -13.35
C LEU A 644 -6.09 -2.09 -11.88
N ASN A 645 -5.62 -1.19 -11.02
CA ASN A 645 -6.01 -1.19 -9.61
C ASN A 645 -7.52 -1.00 -9.44
N MET A 646 -8.15 -0.09 -10.19
CA MET A 646 -9.60 0.14 -10.15
C MET A 646 -10.40 -1.07 -10.60
N LEU A 647 -9.97 -1.75 -11.66
CA LEU A 647 -10.63 -2.98 -12.11
C LEU A 647 -10.53 -4.09 -11.06
N ILE A 648 -9.35 -4.23 -10.42
CA ILE A 648 -9.13 -5.21 -9.35
C ILE A 648 -9.96 -4.87 -8.11
N ASP A 649 -10.09 -3.59 -7.80
CA ASP A 649 -10.92 -3.09 -6.70
C ASP A 649 -12.43 -3.17 -6.99
N GLY A 650 -12.84 -3.43 -8.24
CA GLY A 650 -14.26 -3.53 -8.64
C GLY A 650 -14.97 -2.17 -8.76
N GLU A 651 -14.24 -1.10 -9.05
CA GLU A 651 -14.78 0.24 -9.19
C GLU A 651 -15.69 0.38 -10.41
N ALA A 652 -16.71 1.24 -10.29
CA ALA A 652 -17.73 1.48 -11.31
C ALA A 652 -18.07 2.95 -11.45
N GLY A 653 -18.42 3.35 -12.67
CA GLY A 653 -18.84 4.70 -13.01
C GLY A 653 -17.77 5.51 -13.74
N LEU A 654 -17.90 6.82 -13.72
CA LEU A 654 -17.03 7.76 -14.43
C LEU A 654 -15.96 8.33 -13.48
N PHE A 655 -14.69 8.27 -13.92
CA PHE A 655 -13.53 8.75 -13.14
C PHE A 655 -12.55 9.49 -14.05
N HIS A 656 -12.21 10.72 -13.70
CA HIS A 656 -11.24 11.51 -14.44
C HIS A 656 -9.81 11.10 -14.10
N PHE A 657 -9.04 10.66 -15.10
CA PHE A 657 -7.64 10.34 -14.96
C PHE A 657 -6.76 11.24 -15.82
N ALA A 658 -6.05 12.12 -15.14
CA ALA A 658 -5.01 12.95 -15.70
C ALA A 658 -3.98 13.27 -14.61
N ASN A 659 -2.76 13.60 -14.98
CA ASN A 659 -1.79 14.09 -14.00
C ASN A 659 -2.24 15.44 -13.46
N GLN A 660 -1.78 15.75 -12.24
CA GLN A 660 -2.20 16.96 -11.55
C GLN A 660 -1.65 18.21 -12.24
N GLY A 661 -2.53 19.15 -12.55
CA GLY A 661 -2.20 20.45 -13.14
C GLY A 661 -2.88 20.68 -14.49
N ILE A 662 -3.02 21.94 -14.82
CA ILE A 662 -3.60 22.42 -16.10
C ILE A 662 -2.55 23.34 -16.73
N VAL A 663 -2.11 23.02 -17.93
CA VAL A 663 -1.05 23.75 -18.63
C VAL A 663 -1.42 23.99 -20.07
N SER A 664 -0.95 25.11 -20.68
CA SER A 664 -1.04 25.27 -22.13
C SER A 664 -0.03 24.38 -22.84
N TRP A 665 -0.29 24.00 -24.07
CA TRP A 665 0.65 23.20 -24.88
C TRP A 665 2.02 23.88 -24.97
N ALA A 666 2.09 25.21 -25.08
CA ALA A 666 3.35 25.96 -25.10
C ALA A 666 4.08 25.92 -23.76
N ALA A 667 3.37 25.99 -22.63
CA ALA A 667 3.96 25.84 -21.31
C ALA A 667 4.49 24.43 -21.10
N PHE A 668 3.74 23.41 -21.53
CA PHE A 668 4.15 22.01 -21.47
C PHE A 668 5.41 21.75 -22.32
N ALA A 669 5.46 22.24 -23.56
CA ALA A 669 6.65 22.14 -24.41
C ALA A 669 7.90 22.77 -23.77
N ARG A 670 7.75 23.95 -23.13
CA ARG A 670 8.86 24.59 -22.42
C ARG A 670 9.32 23.78 -21.20
N GLN A 671 8.41 23.14 -20.50
CA GLN A 671 8.75 22.26 -19.37
C GLN A 671 9.54 21.04 -19.86
N ILE A 672 9.09 20.40 -20.94
CA ILE A 672 9.81 19.28 -21.60
C ILE A 672 11.23 19.72 -21.97
N ALA A 673 11.36 20.88 -22.62
CA ALA A 673 12.66 21.40 -23.02
C ALA A 673 13.60 21.63 -21.81
N ARG A 674 13.11 22.21 -20.72
CA ARG A 674 13.90 22.42 -19.48
C ARG A 674 14.36 21.10 -18.86
N MET A 675 13.45 20.15 -18.73
CA MET A 675 13.76 18.84 -18.13
C MET A 675 14.74 18.03 -18.98
N GLY A 676 14.66 18.17 -20.30
CA GLY A 676 15.58 17.52 -21.25
C GLY A 676 16.91 18.26 -21.46
N GLY A 677 17.11 19.43 -20.82
CA GLY A 677 18.31 20.24 -21.02
C GLY A 677 18.39 20.94 -22.39
N TYR A 678 17.25 21.11 -23.08
CA TYR A 678 17.18 21.76 -24.37
C TYR A 678 16.92 23.27 -24.28
N ASP A 679 17.24 23.99 -25.36
CA ASP A 679 17.03 25.43 -25.46
C ASP A 679 15.53 25.79 -25.57
N THR A 680 14.98 26.39 -24.53
CA THR A 680 13.56 26.79 -24.46
C THR A 680 13.19 27.88 -25.46
N ARG A 681 14.17 28.60 -26.07
CA ARG A 681 13.96 29.62 -27.13
C ARG A 681 13.48 29.00 -28.44
N LEU A 682 13.69 27.70 -28.62
CA LEU A 682 13.18 26.94 -29.75
C LEU A 682 11.68 26.65 -29.67
N ILE A 683 11.05 26.95 -28.54
CA ILE A 683 9.59 26.79 -28.37
C ILE A 683 8.91 28.12 -28.73
N LYS A 684 8.29 28.16 -29.90
CA LYS A 684 7.49 29.28 -30.37
C LYS A 684 6.04 29.12 -29.96
N ALA A 685 5.56 30.04 -29.13
CA ALA A 685 4.14 30.09 -28.78
C ALA A 685 3.31 30.68 -29.92
N ILE A 686 2.24 29.98 -30.27
CA ILE A 686 1.27 30.43 -31.28
C ILE A 686 -0.15 30.45 -30.68
N SER A 687 -1.07 31.20 -31.30
CA SER A 687 -2.48 31.12 -30.95
C SER A 687 -3.13 29.93 -31.66
N SER A 688 -4.17 29.36 -31.06
CA SER A 688 -5.01 28.32 -31.67
C SER A 688 -5.60 28.71 -33.02
N GLN A 689 -5.83 30.03 -33.25
CA GLN A 689 -6.28 30.56 -34.54
C GLN A 689 -5.23 30.44 -35.67
N GLN A 690 -3.96 30.21 -35.33
CA GLN A 690 -2.86 30.04 -36.29
C GLN A 690 -2.61 28.56 -36.64
N THR A 691 -3.39 27.65 -36.05
CA THR A 691 -3.30 26.21 -36.34
C THR A 691 -4.15 25.84 -37.57
N ALA A 692 -3.84 24.69 -38.17
CA ALA A 692 -4.64 24.11 -39.25
C ALA A 692 -5.81 23.24 -38.72
N TRP A 693 -6.24 23.41 -37.46
CA TRP A 693 -7.34 22.66 -36.89
C TRP A 693 -8.66 22.93 -37.61
N VAL A 694 -9.34 21.86 -37.98
CA VAL A 694 -10.67 21.90 -38.59
C VAL A 694 -11.75 21.90 -37.52
N ALA A 695 -11.61 20.99 -36.55
CA ALA A 695 -12.55 20.86 -35.43
C ALA A 695 -12.28 21.91 -34.34
N LYS A 696 -13.32 22.46 -33.77
CA LYS A 696 -13.22 23.39 -32.65
C LYS A 696 -12.78 22.67 -31.38
N ARG A 697 -11.72 23.18 -30.73
CA ARG A 697 -11.20 22.62 -29.46
C ARG A 697 -11.72 23.41 -28.25
N PRO A 698 -12.03 22.77 -27.11
CA PRO A 698 -12.30 23.49 -25.87
C PRO A 698 -11.04 24.27 -25.44
N LYS A 699 -11.22 25.52 -25.03
CA LYS A 699 -10.11 26.38 -24.62
C LYS A 699 -9.48 25.92 -23.33
N TYR A 700 -10.30 25.54 -22.36
CA TYR A 700 -9.89 24.99 -21.08
C TYR A 700 -10.42 23.54 -20.98
N ALA A 701 -9.56 22.57 -21.20
CA ALA A 701 -9.91 21.15 -21.21
C ALA A 701 -9.24 20.40 -20.02
N GLY A 702 -8.84 21.14 -18.99
CA GLY A 702 -8.21 20.53 -17.81
C GLY A 702 -9.17 19.61 -17.06
N LEU A 703 -8.72 18.42 -16.71
CA LEU A 703 -9.46 17.47 -15.90
C LEU A 703 -9.02 17.54 -14.44
N VAL A 704 -9.98 17.54 -13.52
CA VAL A 704 -9.77 17.40 -12.09
C VAL A 704 -10.60 16.24 -11.59
N SER A 705 -10.06 15.42 -10.69
CA SER A 705 -10.83 14.33 -10.09
C SER A 705 -11.28 14.71 -8.69
N LYS A 706 -12.58 14.61 -8.43
CA LYS A 706 -13.20 14.74 -7.11
C LYS A 706 -13.41 13.37 -6.45
N LYS A 707 -13.40 12.30 -7.23
CA LYS A 707 -13.53 10.90 -6.77
C LYS A 707 -12.21 10.25 -6.38
N GLY A 708 -11.10 10.97 -6.52
CA GLY A 708 -9.93 10.70 -5.76
C GLY A 708 -8.83 9.84 -6.31
N THR A 709 -8.62 9.84 -7.61
CA THR A 709 -7.35 9.30 -8.13
C THR A 709 -6.44 10.46 -8.53
N ARG A 710 -5.63 10.91 -7.59
CA ARG A 710 -4.57 11.87 -7.92
C ARG A 710 -3.40 11.06 -8.46
N MET A 711 -3.27 11.01 -9.78
CA MET A 711 -1.99 10.62 -10.39
C MET A 711 -0.99 11.75 -10.12
N ARG A 712 0.16 11.43 -9.53
CA ARG A 712 1.25 12.38 -9.32
C ARG A 712 2.21 12.30 -10.52
N ILE A 713 2.54 13.44 -11.10
CA ILE A 713 3.78 13.61 -11.88
C ILE A 713 4.89 13.99 -10.92
#